data_4453e3c27f26c01803fa3d4a9591b41e
#
_entry.id   4453e3c27f26c01803fa3d4a9591b41e
#
_cell.length_a   1.000
_cell.length_b   1.000
_cell.length_c   1.000
_cell.angle_alpha   90.00
_cell.angle_beta   90.00
_cell.angle_gamma   90.00
#
_symmetry.space_group_name_H-M   'P 1'
#
loop_
_entity.id
_entity.type
_entity.pdbx_description
1 polymer ?
#
loop_
_entity_poly.entity_id
_entity_poly.type
_entity_poly.pdbx_seq_one_letter_code
_entity_poly.pdbx_strand_id
1 'polypeptide(L)'
;MRNFDLYVSGILYGRLRLGDGTPQIRKLDVHTGALLDWQDLTEQDRDFYRFFVKMDFAALGQNLSQYESGLHGTGEVSLCGERYTSEEGCSYLQRDVKFPNNKQMKDGRLIAVTCPAREMVTVLVEPGAEEETILRLWRSTWPEEQLFPVEHAQTFPVPMRDGVHLSTDVYLPKNCSTPVPAVLVRTPYGKEDGCEIYYRYVQRGYAVVVQDVRGRNASEGEWLPNYHEVEDGDDTLNWIAAQPWCSGRIGMVGGSYLGYVQWAAAASGNPHLKALISVVCAGSAFVDLPRRGGSFTSGMLAWAFAVSQKTFHPELMERDDWEKVLNIRPLTDLPKKALGYDVPFITRWLEPSDYNDFWRMSNWQERSAGAQIPALIQSGWFDDNGMGTTEALELVHDFPRGMRKVILGPWQHSGNSKYDMHGVSFGSQALRFDLDWLYFRWFEHHLKEVDNGIDQTAPVEYYTLGQEVWKTAENWPVPETRVTHLYLDSDGHANTSAGDGRLTFAKPERENCDGYAYDPENPSQHIIDMSENEIEVPEDYTREELRQDLLCYTSPVLKEDLVLTGDMTAELYISSDAPDTDFVVRVTDVDENGRSIKLADGLLSARYRNGFARSEFLQEGEIVCLKIRTTKLSNCFRKGHRIRVTVTSSAKNFIFPNSNTREGFASARTVVAHNRVYHGGLHASRLTVRVEP
;
A
#
# COMPACT_ATOMS: atom_id res chain seq x y z
N MET A 1 31.60 7.03 25.60
CA MET A 1 30.96 6.01 24.73
C MET A 1 30.13 5.04 25.56
N ARG A 2 28.95 4.68 25.10
CA ARG A 2 28.01 3.73 25.74
C ARG A 2 27.76 2.55 24.81
N ASN A 3 27.45 1.40 25.39
CA ASN A 3 27.16 0.18 24.65
C ASN A 3 25.67 0.09 24.35
N PHE A 4 25.35 -0.34 23.14
CA PHE A 4 24.02 -0.67 22.68
C PHE A 4 24.05 -1.97 21.89
N ASP A 5 23.01 -2.76 22.02
CA ASP A 5 22.76 -3.95 21.23
C ASP A 5 21.73 -3.61 20.13
N LEU A 6 22.03 -3.97 18.89
CA LEU A 6 21.13 -3.79 17.73
C LEU A 6 20.40 -5.10 17.46
N TYR A 7 19.09 -5.04 17.50
CA TYR A 7 18.21 -6.15 17.12
C TYR A 7 17.44 -5.82 15.84
N VAL A 8 17.31 -6.82 14.96
CA VAL A 8 16.46 -6.78 13.79
C VAL A 8 15.49 -7.96 13.87
N SER A 9 14.19 -7.68 13.92
CA SER A 9 13.15 -8.73 14.06
C SER A 9 13.45 -9.69 15.24
N GLY A 10 13.89 -9.16 16.37
CA GLY A 10 14.24 -9.94 17.57
C GLY A 10 15.62 -10.59 17.56
N ILE A 11 16.35 -10.64 16.43
CA ILE A 11 17.69 -11.23 16.32
C ILE A 11 18.75 -10.19 16.64
N LEU A 12 19.74 -10.54 17.48
CA LEU A 12 20.90 -9.69 17.73
C LEU A 12 21.77 -9.58 16.47
N TYR A 13 21.77 -8.39 15.86
CA TYR A 13 22.43 -8.11 14.59
C TYR A 13 23.79 -7.42 14.74
N GLY A 14 24.05 -6.86 15.91
CA GLY A 14 25.33 -6.20 16.21
C GLY A 14 25.37 -5.58 17.60
N ARG A 15 26.56 -5.12 17.99
CA ARG A 15 26.78 -4.32 19.17
C ARG A 15 27.49 -3.02 18.82
N LEU A 16 27.05 -1.91 19.37
CA LEU A 16 27.59 -0.59 19.07
C LEU A 16 28.15 0.09 20.34
N ARG A 17 29.15 0.94 20.11
CA ARG A 17 29.60 1.93 21.07
C ARG A 17 29.37 3.31 20.52
N LEU A 18 28.50 4.07 21.16
CA LEU A 18 28.05 5.39 20.72
C LEU A 18 28.36 6.46 21.76
N GLY A 19 28.51 7.72 21.34
CA GLY A 19 28.81 8.88 22.15
C GLY A 19 30.01 9.66 21.60
N ASP A 20 30.69 10.44 22.42
CA ASP A 20 31.84 11.25 22.01
C ASP A 20 32.95 10.39 21.39
N GLY A 21 33.29 10.66 20.13
CA GLY A 21 34.30 9.92 19.36
C GLY A 21 33.70 9.15 18.14
N THR A 22 34.56 8.41 17.44
CA THR A 22 34.14 7.60 16.30
C THR A 22 33.30 6.43 16.79
N PRO A 23 32.05 6.25 16.29
CA PRO A 23 31.23 5.09 16.62
C PRO A 23 31.94 3.78 16.26
N GLN A 24 31.81 2.78 17.11
CA GLN A 24 32.37 1.43 16.89
C GLN A 24 31.24 0.41 16.82
N ILE A 25 31.49 -0.65 16.05
CA ILE A 25 30.52 -1.75 15.88
C ILE A 25 31.21 -3.10 15.90
N ARG A 26 30.51 -4.10 16.47
CA ARG A 26 30.70 -5.52 16.24
C ARG A 26 29.53 -6.01 15.41
N LYS A 27 29.74 -6.31 14.14
CA LYS A 27 28.70 -6.79 13.24
C LYS A 27 28.46 -8.28 13.44
N LEU A 28 27.21 -8.72 13.25
CA LEU A 28 26.94 -10.13 13.07
C LEU A 28 27.44 -10.56 11.68
N ASP A 29 28.31 -11.56 11.64
CA ASP A 29 28.56 -12.32 10.42
C ASP A 29 27.46 -13.36 10.27
N VAL A 30 26.53 -13.12 9.37
CA VAL A 30 25.36 -13.99 9.13
C VAL A 30 25.74 -15.39 8.66
N HIS A 31 26.93 -15.57 8.05
CA HIS A 31 27.40 -16.86 7.53
C HIS A 31 28.08 -17.74 8.57
N THR A 32 28.54 -17.14 9.66
CA THR A 32 29.12 -17.88 10.81
C THR A 32 28.23 -17.84 12.04
N GLY A 33 27.30 -16.89 12.13
CA GLY A 33 26.46 -16.64 13.31
C GLY A 33 27.22 -15.95 14.44
N ALA A 34 28.45 -15.51 14.24
CA ALA A 34 29.29 -14.91 15.27
C ALA A 34 29.38 -13.38 15.12
N LEU A 35 29.50 -12.68 16.24
CA LEU A 35 29.84 -11.26 16.22
C LEU A 35 31.33 -11.10 15.90
N LEU A 36 31.64 -10.29 14.90
CA LEU A 36 33.01 -9.89 14.54
C LEU A 36 33.66 -9.07 15.65
N ASP A 37 34.96 -8.82 15.55
CA ASP A 37 35.68 -7.94 16.43
C ASP A 37 35.23 -6.48 16.33
N TRP A 38 35.50 -5.67 17.36
CA TRP A 38 35.22 -4.24 17.33
C TRP A 38 35.99 -3.54 16.23
N GLN A 39 35.28 -2.74 15.44
CA GLN A 39 35.85 -1.91 14.39
C GLN A 39 35.17 -0.55 14.37
N ASP A 40 35.84 0.46 13.84
CA ASP A 40 35.24 1.77 13.64
C ASP A 40 34.16 1.68 12.56
N LEU A 41 33.07 2.40 12.75
CA LEU A 41 31.95 2.46 11.81
C LEU A 41 32.41 3.22 10.54
N THR A 42 32.55 2.53 9.42
CA THR A 42 32.93 3.13 8.12
C THR A 42 31.77 3.89 7.48
N GLU A 43 32.03 4.71 6.45
CA GLU A 43 30.98 5.37 5.67
C GLU A 43 30.08 4.35 4.95
N GLN A 44 30.68 3.30 4.41
CA GLN A 44 29.91 2.20 3.79
C GLN A 44 28.97 1.51 4.81
N ASP A 45 29.42 1.33 6.04
CA ASP A 45 28.55 0.83 7.13
C ASP A 45 27.42 1.78 7.43
N ARG A 46 27.69 3.09 7.47
CA ARG A 46 26.65 4.11 7.73
C ARG A 46 25.57 4.06 6.66
N ASP A 47 25.96 4.00 5.38
CA ASP A 47 25.01 3.92 4.27
C ASP A 47 24.20 2.63 4.32
N PHE A 48 24.84 1.49 4.59
CA PHE A 48 24.16 0.22 4.77
C PHE A 48 23.13 0.27 5.92
N TYR A 49 23.50 0.74 7.10
CA TYR A 49 22.57 0.77 8.23
C TYR A 49 21.47 1.83 8.08
N ARG A 50 21.74 2.98 7.46
CA ARG A 50 20.71 3.94 7.08
C ARG A 50 19.67 3.31 6.14
N PHE A 51 20.14 2.52 5.19
CA PHE A 51 19.25 1.80 4.27
C PHE A 51 18.52 0.64 4.95
N PHE A 52 19.26 -0.25 5.62
CA PHE A 52 18.75 -1.52 6.12
C PHE A 52 17.92 -1.36 7.41
N VAL A 53 18.46 -0.69 8.44
CA VAL A 53 17.77 -0.53 9.74
C VAL A 53 17.11 0.84 9.93
N LYS A 54 17.25 1.74 8.96
CA LYS A 54 16.71 3.10 8.99
C LYS A 54 17.22 3.96 10.16
N MET A 55 18.46 3.74 10.61
CA MET A 55 19.10 4.48 11.69
C MET A 55 20.47 5.02 11.26
N ASP A 56 20.76 6.27 11.62
CA ASP A 56 22.10 6.86 11.53
C ASP A 56 22.80 6.80 12.88
N PHE A 57 23.63 5.79 13.10
CA PHE A 57 24.33 5.58 14.35
C PHE A 57 25.34 6.68 14.67
N ALA A 58 25.93 7.33 13.66
CA ALA A 58 26.86 8.42 13.87
C ALA A 58 26.14 9.66 14.40
N ALA A 59 25.03 10.05 13.74
CA ALA A 59 24.20 11.15 14.20
C ALA A 59 23.60 10.88 15.59
N LEU A 60 23.14 9.65 15.83
CA LEU A 60 22.61 9.24 17.13
C LEU A 60 23.67 9.38 18.23
N GLY A 61 24.91 8.93 17.98
CA GLY A 61 26.02 9.05 18.94
C GLY A 61 26.39 10.50 19.24
N GLN A 62 26.46 11.35 18.22
CA GLN A 62 26.75 12.79 18.37
C GLN A 62 25.67 13.54 19.16
N ASN A 63 24.41 13.14 19.01
CA ASN A 63 23.28 13.82 19.64
C ASN A 63 22.86 13.18 20.98
N LEU A 64 23.52 12.14 21.45
CA LEU A 64 23.10 11.37 22.61
C LEU A 64 22.90 12.25 23.88
N SER A 65 23.88 13.11 24.20
CA SER A 65 23.80 14.01 25.35
C SER A 65 22.69 15.07 25.19
N GLN A 66 22.40 15.49 23.96
CA GLN A 66 21.32 16.44 23.70
C GLN A 66 19.96 15.76 23.90
N TYR A 67 19.78 14.52 23.44
CA TYR A 67 18.55 13.76 23.69
C TYR A 67 18.32 13.59 25.22
N GLU A 68 19.35 13.23 25.97
CA GLU A 68 19.26 13.06 27.42
C GLU A 68 18.98 14.34 28.18
N SER A 69 19.48 15.49 27.69
CA SER A 69 19.23 16.79 28.32
C SER A 69 17.95 17.47 27.85
N GLY A 70 17.39 17.09 26.69
CA GLY A 70 16.30 17.81 26.04
C GLY A 70 14.97 17.05 25.99
N LEU A 71 14.98 15.70 26.02
CA LEU A 71 13.74 14.91 25.98
C LEU A 71 13.20 14.72 27.39
N HIS A 72 12.36 15.66 27.85
CA HIS A 72 11.74 15.65 29.17
C HIS A 72 10.28 16.06 29.12
N GLY A 73 9.45 15.42 29.94
CA GLY A 73 8.03 15.75 30.08
C GLY A 73 7.17 15.32 28.90
N THR A 74 5.93 15.76 28.92
CA THR A 74 4.90 15.44 27.91
C THR A 74 4.74 16.59 26.91
N GLY A 75 4.12 16.29 25.77
CA GLY A 75 3.83 17.26 24.70
C GLY A 75 4.83 17.22 23.55
N GLU A 76 4.98 18.33 22.86
CA GLU A 76 5.82 18.46 21.68
C GLU A 76 7.20 19.04 22.05
N VAL A 77 8.26 18.44 21.48
CA VAL A 77 9.65 18.88 21.66
C VAL A 77 10.34 18.88 20.31
N SER A 78 11.04 20.01 20.01
CA SER A 78 11.93 20.09 18.84
C SER A 78 13.39 20.06 19.31
N LEU A 79 14.15 19.07 18.83
CA LEU A 79 15.52 18.84 19.28
C LEU A 79 16.36 18.21 18.15
N CYS A 80 17.60 18.66 17.98
CA CYS A 80 18.52 18.18 16.94
C CYS A 80 17.97 18.29 15.50
N GLY A 81 17.07 19.27 15.24
CA GLY A 81 16.40 19.43 13.95
C GLY A 81 15.25 18.46 13.71
N GLU A 82 14.87 17.67 14.71
CA GLU A 82 13.78 16.70 14.67
C GLU A 82 12.63 17.13 15.59
N ARG A 83 11.39 16.76 15.24
CA ARG A 83 10.21 17.01 16.06
C ARG A 83 9.76 15.70 16.72
N TYR A 84 9.43 15.79 18.00
CA TYR A 84 8.96 14.66 18.81
C TYR A 84 7.68 15.00 19.53
N THR A 85 6.86 13.97 19.78
CA THR A 85 5.71 14.06 20.70
C THR A 85 5.81 12.97 21.76
N SER A 86 5.39 13.28 22.98
CA SER A 86 5.32 12.32 24.07
C SER A 86 4.05 12.54 24.91
N GLU A 87 3.33 11.46 25.22
CA GLU A 87 2.16 11.48 26.07
C GLU A 87 2.53 11.20 27.54
N GLU A 88 3.54 10.35 27.75
CA GLU A 88 3.92 9.86 29.08
C GLU A 88 5.26 10.41 29.58
N GLY A 89 5.99 11.16 28.75
CA GLY A 89 7.30 11.74 29.12
C GLY A 89 8.47 10.73 29.17
N CYS A 90 8.26 9.49 28.70
CA CYS A 90 9.29 8.46 28.62
C CYS A 90 9.46 7.88 27.21
N SER A 91 8.42 7.88 26.39
CA SER A 91 8.45 7.48 24.99
C SER A 91 8.25 8.72 24.11
N TYR A 92 9.18 8.97 23.19
CA TYR A 92 9.21 10.12 22.30
C TYR A 92 9.09 9.66 20.85
N LEU A 93 7.95 9.95 20.23
CA LEU A 93 7.63 9.58 18.87
C LEU A 93 8.16 10.64 17.92
N GLN A 94 9.06 10.25 17.01
CA GLN A 94 9.59 11.15 15.99
C GLN A 94 8.53 11.42 14.92
N ARG A 95 8.27 12.69 14.62
CA ARG A 95 7.20 13.13 13.74
C ARG A 95 7.76 13.61 12.38
N ASP A 96 6.88 13.74 11.38
CA ASP A 96 7.17 14.32 10.05
C ASP A 96 8.29 13.60 9.28
N VAL A 97 8.50 12.32 9.55
CA VAL A 97 9.56 11.53 8.91
C VAL A 97 9.05 10.14 8.52
N LYS A 98 9.58 9.63 7.41
CA LYS A 98 9.38 8.22 7.02
C LYS A 98 10.33 7.34 7.82
N PHE A 99 9.81 6.26 8.43
CA PHE A 99 10.53 5.35 9.32
C PHE A 99 11.10 6.05 10.57
N PRO A 100 10.22 6.56 11.46
CA PRO A 100 10.61 7.33 12.63
C PRO A 100 11.47 6.51 13.60
N ASN A 101 12.48 7.16 14.15
CA ASN A 101 13.35 6.63 15.18
C ASN A 101 12.81 7.08 16.55
N ASN A 102 11.88 6.31 17.12
CA ASN A 102 11.27 6.60 18.40
C ASN A 102 12.25 6.35 19.54
N LYS A 103 12.30 7.24 20.50
CA LYS A 103 13.26 7.21 21.61
C LYS A 103 12.58 6.83 22.91
N GLN A 104 13.14 5.86 23.62
CA GLN A 104 12.71 5.45 24.95
C GLN A 104 13.67 6.00 25.99
N MET A 105 13.14 6.77 26.94
CA MET A 105 13.90 7.39 28.00
C MET A 105 13.57 6.71 29.35
N LYS A 106 14.59 6.56 30.20
CA LYS A 106 14.43 6.11 31.60
C LYS A 106 15.44 6.83 32.49
N ASP A 107 14.97 7.41 33.57
CA ASP A 107 15.78 8.16 34.53
C ASP A 107 16.70 9.20 33.88
N GLY A 108 16.16 9.92 32.84
CA GLY A 108 16.89 10.93 32.09
C GLY A 108 17.92 10.38 31.08
N ARG A 109 17.95 9.07 30.85
CA ARG A 109 18.84 8.41 29.88
C ARG A 109 18.08 7.82 28.70
N LEU A 110 18.69 7.89 27.53
CA LEU A 110 18.22 7.17 26.36
C LEU A 110 18.56 5.69 26.49
N ILE A 111 17.55 4.84 26.69
CA ILE A 111 17.75 3.39 26.86
C ILE A 111 17.49 2.61 25.57
N ALA A 112 16.65 3.12 24.66
CA ALA A 112 16.39 2.46 23.37
C ALA A 112 15.96 3.43 22.28
N VAL A 113 16.20 3.03 21.03
CA VAL A 113 15.63 3.62 19.82
C VAL A 113 14.95 2.50 19.05
N THR A 114 13.67 2.70 18.69
CA THR A 114 12.89 1.72 17.93
C THR A 114 12.41 2.34 16.64
N CYS A 115 12.61 1.63 15.52
CA CYS A 115 12.17 2.07 14.19
C CYS A 115 11.31 0.99 13.54
N PRO A 116 10.10 1.34 13.05
CA PRO A 116 9.34 0.43 12.22
C PRO A 116 9.88 0.49 10.79
N ALA A 117 9.92 -0.63 10.13
CA ALA A 117 10.13 -0.71 8.69
C ALA A 117 8.94 -1.45 8.07
N ARG A 118 8.80 -1.42 6.75
CA ARG A 118 7.68 -2.07 6.07
C ARG A 118 7.45 -3.51 6.54
N GLU A 119 8.54 -4.27 6.67
CA GLU A 119 8.53 -5.71 6.95
C GLU A 119 9.44 -6.13 8.13
N MET A 120 9.96 -5.17 8.90
CA MET A 120 10.87 -5.40 10.02
C MET A 120 10.63 -4.41 11.14
N VAL A 121 10.99 -4.80 12.36
CA VAL A 121 11.22 -3.87 13.46
C VAL A 121 12.69 -3.88 13.82
N THR A 122 13.28 -2.70 13.98
CA THR A 122 14.67 -2.54 14.41
C THR A 122 14.71 -1.85 15.77
N VAL A 123 15.50 -2.40 16.68
CA VAL A 123 15.64 -1.91 18.06
C VAL A 123 17.10 -1.78 18.40
N LEU A 124 17.54 -0.56 18.72
CA LEU A 124 18.82 -0.30 19.33
C LEU A 124 18.58 -0.07 20.81
N VAL A 125 19.19 -0.87 21.70
CA VAL A 125 18.85 -0.87 23.13
C VAL A 125 20.09 -1.01 24.00
N GLU A 126 20.12 -0.33 25.17
CA GLU A 126 21.13 -0.59 26.18
C GLU A 126 21.02 -2.03 26.72
N PRO A 127 22.14 -2.77 26.85
CA PRO A 127 22.10 -4.10 27.42
C PRO A 127 21.42 -4.11 28.80
N GLY A 128 20.40 -4.96 28.94
CA GLY A 128 19.59 -5.10 30.14
C GLY A 128 18.27 -4.31 30.14
N ALA A 129 18.01 -3.48 29.11
CA ALA A 129 16.74 -2.73 28.96
C ALA A 129 15.79 -3.35 27.90
N GLU A 130 16.09 -4.54 27.39
CA GLU A 130 15.33 -5.17 26.30
C GLU A 130 13.87 -5.43 26.65
N GLU A 131 13.59 -5.80 27.93
CA GLU A 131 12.22 -6.05 28.40
C GLU A 131 11.35 -4.79 28.45
N GLU A 132 11.95 -3.61 28.38
CA GLU A 132 11.25 -2.34 28.31
C GLU A 132 10.87 -1.95 26.86
N THR A 133 11.26 -2.77 25.88
CA THR A 133 11.01 -2.56 24.47
C THR A 133 10.08 -3.63 23.89
N ILE A 134 9.77 -3.53 22.58
CA ILE A 134 9.03 -4.54 21.85
C ILE A 134 9.73 -5.92 21.85
N LEU A 135 11.03 -5.99 22.16
CA LEU A 135 11.79 -7.24 22.23
C LEU A 135 11.21 -8.24 23.25
N ARG A 136 10.49 -7.75 24.26
CA ARG A 136 9.77 -8.61 25.22
C ARG A 136 8.82 -9.60 24.54
N LEU A 137 8.16 -9.20 23.42
CA LEU A 137 7.28 -10.10 22.67
C LEU A 137 8.07 -11.23 22.00
N TRP A 138 9.23 -10.91 21.44
CA TRP A 138 10.09 -11.90 20.80
C TRP A 138 10.62 -12.90 21.83
N ARG A 139 11.16 -12.43 22.94
CA ARG A 139 11.72 -13.26 24.02
C ARG A 139 10.66 -14.13 24.70
N SER A 140 9.46 -13.61 24.92
CA SER A 140 8.38 -14.39 25.52
C SER A 140 7.81 -15.46 24.58
N THR A 141 7.83 -15.21 23.27
CA THR A 141 7.34 -16.16 22.27
C THR A 141 8.38 -17.24 21.96
N TRP A 142 9.65 -16.88 21.88
CA TRP A 142 10.77 -17.77 21.57
C TRP A 142 11.87 -17.69 22.65
N PRO A 143 11.62 -18.18 23.87
CA PRO A 143 12.57 -18.03 25.00
C PRO A 143 13.89 -18.80 24.79
N GLU A 144 13.86 -19.87 24.01
CA GLU A 144 15.03 -20.72 23.69
C GLU A 144 15.21 -20.80 22.16
N GLU A 145 15.18 -19.63 21.47
CA GLU A 145 15.27 -19.58 20.03
C GLU A 145 16.62 -20.10 19.52
N GLN A 146 16.59 -21.13 18.68
CA GLN A 146 17.77 -21.61 17.97
C GLN A 146 17.88 -20.86 16.63
N LEU A 147 18.96 -20.08 16.49
CA LEU A 147 19.28 -19.39 15.24
C LEU A 147 20.36 -20.14 14.45
N PHE A 148 20.22 -20.15 13.12
CA PHE A 148 21.12 -20.81 12.19
C PHE A 148 21.91 -19.79 11.38
N PRO A 149 23.22 -20.01 11.13
CA PRO A 149 23.94 -19.24 10.14
C PRO A 149 23.37 -19.45 8.75
N VAL A 150 23.52 -18.45 7.89
CA VAL A 150 23.04 -18.47 6.49
C VAL A 150 24.11 -19.07 5.59
N GLU A 151 23.78 -20.07 4.78
CA GLU A 151 24.68 -20.52 3.70
C GLU A 151 24.79 -19.45 2.61
N HIS A 152 25.91 -19.40 1.89
CA HIS A 152 26.03 -18.55 0.73
C HIS A 152 25.01 -18.96 -0.33
N ALA A 153 24.47 -17.97 -1.05
CA ALA A 153 23.50 -18.20 -2.10
C ALA A 153 24.00 -19.18 -3.16
N GLN A 154 23.10 -20.05 -3.61
CA GLN A 154 23.28 -20.87 -4.80
C GLN A 154 22.28 -20.41 -5.84
N THR A 155 22.75 -20.05 -7.03
CA THR A 155 21.90 -19.58 -8.13
C THR A 155 21.52 -20.73 -9.05
N PHE A 156 20.22 -20.84 -9.36
CA PHE A 156 19.67 -21.87 -10.24
C PHE A 156 18.87 -21.24 -11.40
N PRO A 157 19.03 -21.73 -12.64
CA PRO A 157 18.14 -21.44 -13.74
C PRO A 157 16.88 -22.33 -13.63
N VAL A 158 15.83 -21.85 -12.97
CA VAL A 158 14.60 -22.64 -12.77
C VAL A 158 13.79 -22.70 -14.06
N PRO A 159 13.54 -23.91 -14.63
CA PRO A 159 12.84 -24.03 -15.89
C PRO A 159 11.34 -23.81 -15.73
N MET A 160 10.75 -23.00 -16.60
CA MET A 160 9.33 -22.83 -16.76
C MET A 160 8.79 -23.81 -17.83
N ARG A 161 7.49 -24.09 -17.82
CA ARG A 161 6.80 -25.04 -18.72
C ARG A 161 6.97 -24.76 -20.20
N ASP A 162 7.29 -23.52 -20.56
CA ASP A 162 7.53 -23.06 -21.94
C ASP A 162 9.01 -23.02 -22.33
N GLY A 163 9.89 -23.50 -21.45
CA GLY A 163 11.35 -23.60 -21.70
C GLY A 163 12.15 -22.34 -21.34
N VAL A 164 11.52 -21.27 -20.85
CA VAL A 164 12.19 -20.09 -20.29
C VAL A 164 12.79 -20.46 -18.93
N HIS A 165 13.96 -19.89 -18.59
CA HIS A 165 14.59 -20.11 -17.28
C HIS A 165 14.57 -18.83 -16.46
N LEU A 166 14.14 -18.96 -15.19
CA LEU A 166 14.15 -17.85 -14.24
C LEU A 166 15.30 -17.96 -13.26
N SER A 167 16.08 -16.89 -13.14
CA SER A 167 17.24 -16.82 -12.25
C SER A 167 16.78 -16.78 -10.80
N THR A 168 17.23 -17.74 -10.02
CA THR A 168 16.72 -18.00 -8.66
C THR A 168 17.85 -18.27 -7.70
N ASP A 169 17.92 -17.51 -6.61
CA ASP A 169 18.87 -17.72 -5.53
C ASP A 169 18.21 -18.48 -4.37
N VAL A 170 18.93 -19.45 -3.84
CA VAL A 170 18.52 -20.26 -2.68
C VAL A 170 19.48 -20.04 -1.53
N TYR A 171 18.94 -19.67 -0.37
CA TYR A 171 19.64 -19.50 0.89
C TYR A 171 19.15 -20.56 1.88
N LEU A 172 20.07 -21.36 2.40
CA LEU A 172 19.74 -22.43 3.35
C LEU A 172 20.27 -22.14 4.75
N PRO A 173 19.59 -22.64 5.79
CA PRO A 173 20.09 -22.58 7.17
C PRO A 173 21.22 -23.60 7.35
N LYS A 174 22.42 -23.12 7.66
CA LYS A 174 23.61 -23.94 7.85
C LYS A 174 23.49 -24.76 9.14
N ASN A 175 23.85 -26.05 9.08
CA ASN A 175 23.78 -26.99 10.20
C ASN A 175 22.35 -27.23 10.73
N CYS A 176 21.33 -26.93 9.93
CA CYS A 176 19.95 -27.25 10.27
C CYS A 176 19.60 -28.66 9.75
N SER A 177 18.72 -29.36 10.47
CA SER A 177 18.19 -30.61 9.97
C SER A 177 17.25 -30.35 8.79
N THR A 178 17.51 -30.95 7.65
CA THR A 178 16.64 -30.89 6.46
C THR A 178 15.75 -32.12 6.37
N PRO A 179 14.58 -32.07 5.68
CA PRO A 179 14.06 -30.92 4.92
C PRO A 179 13.41 -29.84 5.81
N VAL A 180 13.45 -28.58 5.37
CA VAL A 180 12.85 -27.42 6.04
C VAL A 180 11.74 -26.79 5.17
N PRO A 181 10.77 -26.07 5.74
CA PRO A 181 9.83 -25.30 4.94
C PRO A 181 10.55 -24.16 4.20
N ALA A 182 9.99 -23.72 3.07
CA ALA A 182 10.55 -22.66 2.23
C ALA A 182 9.71 -21.40 2.28
N VAL A 183 10.38 -20.25 2.14
CA VAL A 183 9.77 -18.94 1.89
C VAL A 183 10.21 -18.48 0.51
N LEU A 184 9.25 -18.31 -0.40
CA LEU A 184 9.47 -17.85 -1.77
C LEU A 184 9.19 -16.36 -1.88
N VAL A 185 10.12 -15.63 -2.49
CA VAL A 185 10.01 -14.21 -2.88
C VAL A 185 10.23 -14.12 -4.39
N ARG A 186 9.29 -13.56 -5.13
CA ARG A 186 9.43 -13.30 -6.58
C ARG A 186 9.39 -11.79 -6.80
N THR A 187 10.41 -11.25 -7.48
CA THR A 187 10.64 -9.80 -7.56
C THR A 187 10.99 -9.33 -8.97
N PRO A 188 10.47 -8.18 -9.42
CA PRO A 188 10.93 -7.54 -10.65
C PRO A 188 12.12 -6.59 -10.44
N TYR A 189 12.53 -6.36 -9.18
CA TYR A 189 13.48 -5.31 -8.82
C TYR A 189 14.94 -5.75 -8.78
N GLY A 190 15.21 -7.04 -8.68
CA GLY A 190 16.54 -7.64 -8.54
C GLY A 190 16.57 -8.56 -7.31
N LYS A 191 16.88 -9.85 -7.53
CA LYS A 191 16.92 -10.84 -6.44
C LYS A 191 18.09 -10.63 -5.46
N GLU A 192 19.12 -9.88 -5.89
CA GLU A 192 20.29 -9.53 -5.08
C GLU A 192 20.06 -8.26 -4.25
N ASP A 193 19.16 -7.38 -4.70
CA ASP A 193 18.92 -6.09 -4.06
C ASP A 193 18.06 -6.23 -2.81
N GLY A 194 18.65 -5.97 -1.62
CA GLY A 194 17.97 -5.99 -0.35
C GLY A 194 17.56 -7.39 0.14
N CYS A 195 18.18 -8.47 -0.38
CA CYS A 195 17.90 -9.84 0.04
C CYS A 195 18.22 -10.09 1.53
N GLU A 196 19.06 -9.23 2.14
CA GLU A 196 19.41 -9.29 3.57
C GLU A 196 18.19 -9.25 4.49
N ILE A 197 17.11 -8.60 4.07
CA ILE A 197 15.87 -8.57 4.86
C ILE A 197 15.26 -9.97 5.03
N TYR A 198 15.56 -10.91 4.13
CA TYR A 198 15.04 -12.27 4.19
C TYR A 198 15.93 -13.23 4.99
N TYR A 199 17.17 -12.86 5.33
CA TYR A 199 18.07 -13.69 6.14
C TYR A 199 17.47 -14.06 7.50
N ARG A 200 16.62 -13.21 8.08
CA ARG A 200 15.91 -13.47 9.32
C ARG A 200 15.02 -14.72 9.28
N TYR A 201 14.51 -15.08 8.09
CA TYR A 201 13.79 -16.35 7.89
C TYR A 201 14.77 -17.53 7.83
N VAL A 202 15.89 -17.38 7.12
CA VAL A 202 16.92 -18.43 7.07
C VAL A 202 17.47 -18.71 8.47
N GLN A 203 17.76 -17.66 9.23
CA GLN A 203 18.25 -17.78 10.62
C GLN A 203 17.26 -18.52 11.53
N ARG A 204 15.97 -18.53 11.20
CA ARG A 204 14.90 -19.27 11.91
C ARG A 204 14.56 -20.61 11.30
N GLY A 205 15.43 -21.15 10.44
CA GLY A 205 15.31 -22.51 9.91
C GLY A 205 14.30 -22.65 8.75
N TYR A 206 14.15 -21.63 7.93
CA TYR A 206 13.47 -21.71 6.63
C TYR A 206 14.51 -21.70 5.51
N ALA A 207 14.24 -22.41 4.43
CA ALA A 207 14.91 -22.12 3.16
C ALA A 207 14.30 -20.84 2.57
N VAL A 208 15.12 -19.92 2.08
CA VAL A 208 14.64 -18.73 1.38
C VAL A 208 14.99 -18.84 -0.09
N VAL A 209 14.01 -18.64 -0.95
CA VAL A 209 14.14 -18.68 -2.40
C VAL A 209 13.76 -17.31 -2.95
N VAL A 210 14.70 -16.61 -3.58
CA VAL A 210 14.47 -15.29 -4.19
C VAL A 210 14.65 -15.40 -5.69
N GLN A 211 13.63 -15.07 -6.46
CA GLN A 211 13.58 -15.24 -7.91
C GLN A 211 13.32 -13.93 -8.62
N ASP A 212 14.17 -13.61 -9.60
CA ASP A 212 13.85 -12.58 -10.60
C ASP A 212 12.68 -13.07 -11.46
N VAL A 213 11.60 -12.27 -11.57
CA VAL A 213 10.49 -12.62 -12.46
C VAL A 213 10.90 -12.59 -13.92
N ARG A 214 10.13 -13.21 -14.80
CA ARG A 214 10.36 -13.33 -16.24
C ARG A 214 10.74 -11.99 -16.87
N GLY A 215 11.80 -12.00 -17.69
CA GLY A 215 12.29 -10.84 -18.43
C GLY A 215 12.99 -9.77 -17.59
N ARG A 216 13.19 -10.01 -16.29
CA ARG A 216 13.87 -9.07 -15.39
C ARG A 216 15.26 -9.58 -15.01
N ASN A 217 16.20 -8.64 -14.84
CA ASN A 217 17.58 -8.88 -14.37
C ASN A 217 18.25 -10.09 -15.07
N ALA A 218 18.54 -11.17 -14.35
CA ALA A 218 19.18 -12.36 -14.91
C ALA A 218 18.20 -13.40 -15.48
N SER A 219 16.88 -13.21 -15.34
CA SER A 219 15.87 -14.10 -15.89
C SER A 219 15.69 -13.91 -17.40
N GLU A 220 15.36 -15.01 -18.08
CA GLU A 220 15.02 -15.04 -19.49
C GLU A 220 13.58 -14.58 -19.77
N GLY A 221 13.23 -14.52 -21.06
CA GLY A 221 11.89 -14.19 -21.53
C GLY A 221 11.65 -12.69 -21.67
N GLU A 222 10.40 -12.32 -21.92
CA GLU A 222 9.95 -10.94 -22.11
C GLU A 222 9.23 -10.43 -20.85
N TRP A 223 9.52 -9.17 -20.48
CA TRP A 223 8.85 -8.50 -19.37
C TRP A 223 7.48 -7.96 -19.78
N LEU A 224 6.44 -8.63 -19.28
CA LEU A 224 5.04 -8.16 -19.32
C LEU A 224 4.50 -8.21 -17.88
N PRO A 225 4.42 -7.08 -17.18
CA PRO A 225 4.00 -7.07 -15.78
C PRO A 225 2.67 -7.80 -15.57
N ASN A 226 2.63 -8.66 -14.55
CA ASN A 226 1.45 -9.41 -14.12
C ASN A 226 0.97 -10.54 -15.07
N TYR A 227 1.51 -10.65 -16.27
CA TYR A 227 0.93 -11.52 -17.30
C TYR A 227 1.21 -13.03 -17.11
N HIS A 228 2.46 -13.39 -16.77
CA HIS A 228 2.90 -14.80 -16.65
C HIS A 228 2.92 -15.33 -15.22
N GLU A 229 2.52 -14.54 -14.23
CA GLU A 229 2.85 -14.79 -12.83
C GLU A 229 2.14 -16.01 -12.23
N VAL A 230 0.99 -16.44 -12.79
CA VAL A 230 0.28 -17.64 -12.35
C VAL A 230 1.06 -18.89 -12.73
N GLU A 231 1.43 -19.02 -14.00
CA GLU A 231 2.15 -20.18 -14.56
C GLU A 231 3.59 -20.26 -14.02
N ASP A 232 4.31 -19.14 -14.01
CA ASP A 232 5.68 -19.06 -13.50
C ASP A 232 5.74 -19.32 -11.99
N GLY A 233 4.73 -18.86 -11.26
CA GLY A 233 4.57 -19.15 -9.83
C GLY A 233 4.36 -20.63 -9.56
N ASP A 234 3.47 -21.28 -10.32
CA ASP A 234 3.20 -22.72 -10.22
C ASP A 234 4.43 -23.58 -10.51
N ASP A 235 5.13 -23.28 -11.62
CA ASP A 235 6.35 -24.01 -12.01
C ASP A 235 7.44 -23.85 -10.95
N THR A 236 7.61 -22.64 -10.41
CA THR A 236 8.58 -22.36 -9.34
C THR A 236 8.25 -23.11 -8.06
N LEU A 237 6.98 -23.15 -7.64
CA LEU A 237 6.54 -23.89 -6.46
C LEU A 237 6.79 -25.40 -6.62
N ASN A 238 6.51 -25.95 -7.79
CA ASN A 238 6.78 -27.37 -8.10
C ASN A 238 8.28 -27.67 -8.07
N TRP A 239 9.13 -26.77 -8.64
CA TRP A 239 10.57 -26.94 -8.61
C TRP A 239 11.12 -26.89 -7.17
N ILE A 240 10.67 -25.96 -6.33
CA ILE A 240 11.07 -25.86 -4.91
C ILE A 240 10.67 -27.14 -4.16
N ALA A 241 9.43 -27.59 -4.33
CA ALA A 241 8.92 -28.77 -3.62
C ALA A 241 9.66 -30.06 -3.98
N ALA A 242 10.25 -30.15 -5.18
CA ALA A 242 11.06 -31.27 -5.63
C ALA A 242 12.49 -31.26 -5.07
N GLN A 243 12.92 -30.19 -4.39
CA GLN A 243 14.29 -30.11 -3.87
C GLN A 243 14.46 -30.93 -2.58
N PRO A 244 15.60 -31.61 -2.39
CA PRO A 244 15.82 -32.47 -1.22
C PRO A 244 15.86 -31.72 0.10
N TRP A 245 16.11 -30.40 0.09
CA TRP A 245 16.11 -29.55 1.26
C TRP A 245 14.72 -29.02 1.64
N CYS A 246 13.72 -29.13 0.77
CA CYS A 246 12.38 -28.60 1.00
C CYS A 246 11.44 -29.64 1.60
N SER A 247 10.70 -29.27 2.64
CA SER A 247 9.69 -30.14 3.27
C SER A 247 8.39 -30.26 2.45
N GLY A 248 8.29 -29.60 1.29
CA GLY A 248 7.08 -29.53 0.48
C GLY A 248 6.04 -28.50 1.00
N ARG A 249 6.39 -27.70 2.00
CA ARG A 249 5.54 -26.63 2.55
C ARG A 249 6.19 -25.29 2.23
N ILE A 250 5.51 -24.47 1.43
CA ILE A 250 6.05 -23.21 0.93
C ILE A 250 5.11 -22.07 1.34
N GLY A 251 5.69 -21.00 1.89
CA GLY A 251 5.02 -19.71 2.08
C GLY A 251 5.55 -18.67 1.12
N MET A 252 4.78 -17.62 0.90
CA MET A 252 5.24 -16.45 0.14
C MET A 252 5.08 -15.18 0.96
N VAL A 253 6.00 -14.22 0.79
CA VAL A 253 6.00 -12.94 1.51
C VAL A 253 6.43 -11.82 0.58
N GLY A 254 5.91 -10.61 0.82
CA GLY A 254 6.33 -9.39 0.17
C GLY A 254 5.19 -8.44 -0.15
N GLY A 255 5.57 -7.22 -0.52
CA GLY A 255 4.62 -6.14 -0.77
C GLY A 255 4.51 -5.72 -2.23
N SER A 256 3.44 -5.01 -2.58
CA SER A 256 3.25 -4.43 -3.90
C SER A 256 3.20 -5.51 -5.00
N TYR A 257 4.07 -5.44 -5.99
CA TYR A 257 4.23 -6.50 -7.00
C TYR A 257 4.52 -7.87 -6.36
N LEU A 258 5.33 -7.91 -5.30
CA LEU A 258 5.62 -9.15 -4.56
C LEU A 258 4.37 -9.65 -3.82
N GLY A 259 3.42 -8.79 -3.51
CA GLY A 259 2.08 -9.14 -3.03
C GLY A 259 1.22 -9.74 -4.14
N TYR A 260 1.24 -9.13 -5.33
CA TYR A 260 0.53 -9.62 -6.51
C TYR A 260 0.93 -11.06 -6.88
N VAL A 261 2.23 -11.35 -6.98
CA VAL A 261 2.72 -12.67 -7.40
C VAL A 261 2.32 -13.80 -6.44
N GLN A 262 2.03 -13.48 -5.18
CA GLN A 262 1.51 -14.46 -4.20
C GLN A 262 0.09 -14.90 -4.57
N TRP A 263 -0.80 -13.95 -4.86
CA TRP A 263 -2.17 -14.24 -5.28
C TRP A 263 -2.21 -14.91 -6.64
N ALA A 264 -1.32 -14.52 -7.55
CA ALA A 264 -1.15 -15.19 -8.84
C ALA A 264 -0.72 -16.65 -8.65
N ALA A 265 0.26 -16.92 -7.80
CA ALA A 265 0.67 -18.28 -7.46
C ALA A 265 -0.45 -19.07 -6.76
N ALA A 266 -1.23 -18.44 -5.87
CA ALA A 266 -2.37 -19.06 -5.22
C ALA A 266 -3.47 -19.44 -6.23
N ALA A 267 -3.67 -18.63 -7.28
CA ALA A 267 -4.63 -18.89 -8.34
C ALA A 267 -4.33 -20.17 -9.15
N SER A 268 -3.08 -20.66 -9.16
CA SER A 268 -2.71 -21.93 -9.76
C SER A 268 -3.28 -23.14 -9.03
N GLY A 269 -3.67 -22.99 -7.76
CA GLY A 269 -4.10 -24.08 -6.92
C GLY A 269 -2.99 -25.06 -6.50
N ASN A 270 -1.72 -24.64 -6.58
CA ASN A 270 -0.56 -25.47 -6.27
C ASN A 270 -0.63 -26.01 -4.82
N PRO A 271 -0.54 -27.34 -4.62
CA PRO A 271 -0.72 -27.95 -3.30
C PRO A 271 0.41 -27.68 -2.31
N HIS A 272 1.56 -27.19 -2.78
CA HIS A 272 2.72 -26.91 -1.95
C HIS A 272 2.67 -25.51 -1.33
N LEU A 273 1.86 -24.57 -1.88
CA LEU A 273 1.65 -23.25 -1.30
C LEU A 273 0.73 -23.35 -0.07
N LYS A 274 1.25 -22.99 1.09
CA LYS A 274 0.59 -23.18 2.39
C LYS A 274 0.23 -21.90 3.12
N ALA A 275 0.89 -20.79 2.83
CA ALA A 275 0.59 -19.52 3.48
C ALA A 275 1.08 -18.33 2.65
N LEU A 276 0.35 -17.22 2.75
CA LEU A 276 0.71 -15.93 2.18
C LEU A 276 0.89 -14.89 3.29
N ILE A 277 1.86 -14.00 3.10
CA ILE A 277 1.97 -12.71 3.80
C ILE A 277 1.97 -11.63 2.73
N SER A 278 0.79 -11.13 2.41
CA SER A 278 0.55 -10.21 1.30
C SER A 278 0.40 -8.79 1.81
N VAL A 279 1.36 -7.95 1.49
CA VAL A 279 1.42 -6.55 1.95
C VAL A 279 1.15 -5.63 0.76
N VAL A 280 0.20 -4.69 0.89
CA VAL A 280 -0.13 -3.66 -0.14
C VAL A 280 -0.19 -4.24 -1.56
N CYS A 281 -0.92 -5.32 -1.76
CA CYS A 281 -0.92 -6.08 -3.00
C CYS A 281 -1.63 -5.37 -4.15
N ALA A 282 -1.03 -5.41 -5.35
CA ALA A 282 -1.68 -4.96 -6.57
C ALA A 282 -2.82 -5.93 -6.98
N GLY A 283 -3.86 -5.36 -7.59
CA GLY A 283 -5.07 -6.06 -8.01
C GLY A 283 -5.18 -6.24 -9.52
N SER A 284 -6.40 -6.51 -9.97
CA SER A 284 -6.72 -6.72 -11.38
C SER A 284 -6.68 -5.41 -12.17
N ALA A 285 -6.38 -5.53 -13.45
CA ALA A 285 -5.96 -4.43 -14.31
C ALA A 285 -6.97 -3.29 -14.51
N PHE A 286 -8.28 -3.55 -14.44
CA PHE A 286 -9.33 -2.53 -14.61
C PHE A 286 -9.95 -2.06 -13.30
N VAL A 287 -9.68 -2.77 -12.21
CA VAL A 287 -10.14 -2.40 -10.87
C VAL A 287 -9.08 -1.61 -10.13
N ASP A 288 -7.82 -2.01 -10.28
CA ASP A 288 -6.66 -1.38 -9.62
C ASP A 288 -5.76 -0.68 -10.66
N LEU A 289 -4.62 -1.26 -11.01
CA LEU A 289 -3.63 -0.71 -11.94
C LEU A 289 -3.45 -1.65 -13.15
N PRO A 290 -3.23 -1.14 -14.37
CA PRO A 290 -2.98 0.24 -14.78
C PRO A 290 -4.22 1.03 -15.26
N ARG A 291 -5.42 0.48 -15.21
CA ARG A 291 -6.63 1.10 -15.80
C ARG A 291 -7.78 1.20 -14.82
N ARG A 292 -7.54 1.76 -13.64
CA ARG A 292 -8.60 1.90 -12.63
C ARG A 292 -9.87 2.53 -13.21
N GLY A 293 -10.99 1.84 -13.08
CA GLY A 293 -12.27 2.28 -13.63
C GLY A 293 -12.30 2.43 -15.16
N GLY A 294 -11.32 1.87 -15.89
CA GLY A 294 -11.15 2.00 -17.33
C GLY A 294 -10.22 3.14 -17.76
N SER A 295 -9.89 4.07 -16.86
CA SER A 295 -8.98 5.20 -17.12
C SER A 295 -7.53 4.82 -16.83
N PHE A 296 -6.59 5.24 -17.69
CA PHE A 296 -5.18 4.92 -17.48
C PHE A 296 -4.59 5.73 -16.32
N THR A 297 -4.00 5.02 -15.37
CA THR A 297 -3.48 5.60 -14.14
C THR A 297 -2.12 6.25 -14.39
N SER A 298 -2.07 7.60 -14.40
CA SER A 298 -0.85 8.36 -14.59
C SER A 298 0.07 8.34 -13.36
N GLY A 299 -0.50 8.22 -12.16
CA GLY A 299 0.26 8.18 -10.91
C GLY A 299 1.26 7.03 -10.82
N MET A 300 1.01 5.91 -11.52
CA MET A 300 1.94 4.77 -11.56
C MET A 300 3.09 4.92 -12.56
N LEU A 301 3.13 6.00 -13.36
CA LEU A 301 4.16 6.15 -14.40
C LEU A 301 5.58 6.21 -13.84
N ALA A 302 5.78 6.77 -12.65
CA ALA A 302 7.08 6.76 -12.01
C ALA A 302 7.61 5.33 -11.89
N TRP A 303 6.81 4.42 -11.31
CA TRP A 303 7.16 2.99 -11.25
C TRP A 303 7.32 2.37 -12.65
N ALA A 304 6.40 2.62 -13.57
CA ALA A 304 6.43 2.03 -14.91
C ALA A 304 7.70 2.43 -15.68
N PHE A 305 8.19 3.66 -15.49
CA PHE A 305 9.43 4.13 -16.09
C PHE A 305 10.66 3.49 -15.41
N ALA A 306 10.66 3.36 -14.10
CA ALA A 306 11.75 2.71 -13.38
C ALA A 306 11.93 1.23 -13.74
N VAL A 307 10.85 0.53 -14.15
CA VAL A 307 10.91 -0.87 -14.63
C VAL A 307 10.85 -1.01 -16.14
N SER A 308 11.00 0.08 -16.92
CA SER A 308 10.91 0.07 -18.37
C SER A 308 12.05 -0.65 -19.08
N GLN A 309 13.18 -0.82 -18.41
CA GLN A 309 14.35 -1.56 -18.88
C GLN A 309 14.46 -2.90 -18.16
N LYS A 310 15.44 -3.73 -18.54
CA LYS A 310 15.64 -5.07 -17.96
C LYS A 310 15.98 -5.04 -16.47
N THR A 311 16.65 -3.99 -16.01
CA THR A 311 17.00 -3.73 -14.61
C THR A 311 16.15 -2.61 -14.01
N PHE A 312 16.14 -2.47 -12.70
CA PHE A 312 15.41 -1.42 -11.98
C PHE A 312 16.22 -0.11 -12.00
N HIS A 313 15.57 0.99 -12.44
CA HIS A 313 16.16 2.32 -12.60
C HIS A 313 15.40 3.36 -11.78
N PRO A 314 15.62 3.44 -10.44
CA PRO A 314 14.87 4.35 -9.56
C PRO A 314 15.06 5.82 -9.94
N GLU A 315 16.17 6.20 -10.59
CA GLU A 315 16.42 7.55 -11.08
C GLU A 315 15.39 8.03 -12.11
N LEU A 316 14.70 7.12 -12.79
CA LEU A 316 13.62 7.47 -13.72
C LEU A 316 12.30 7.85 -13.01
N MET A 317 12.23 7.67 -11.69
CA MET A 317 11.10 8.14 -10.86
C MET A 317 11.27 9.61 -10.50
N GLU A 318 12.50 10.11 -10.39
CA GLU A 318 12.84 11.46 -9.98
C GLU A 318 12.91 12.41 -11.18
N ARG A 319 11.77 12.63 -11.85
CA ARG A 319 11.66 13.52 -13.02
C ARG A 319 11.16 14.90 -12.60
N ASP A 320 11.64 15.95 -13.29
CA ASP A 320 11.17 17.32 -13.14
C ASP A 320 10.23 17.80 -14.27
N ASP A 321 9.99 16.93 -15.27
CA ASP A 321 9.18 17.22 -16.46
C ASP A 321 7.79 16.54 -16.46
N TRP A 322 7.26 16.15 -15.29
CA TRP A 322 5.97 15.47 -15.19
C TRP A 322 4.83 16.22 -15.87
N GLU A 323 4.78 17.54 -15.78
CA GLU A 323 3.76 18.35 -16.46
C GLU A 323 3.77 18.12 -17.98
N LYS A 324 4.96 18.02 -18.59
CA LYS A 324 5.09 17.70 -20.01
C LYS A 324 4.64 16.28 -20.33
N VAL A 325 5.00 15.30 -19.48
CA VAL A 325 4.62 13.90 -19.65
C VAL A 325 3.09 13.73 -19.59
N LEU A 326 2.45 14.35 -18.60
CA LEU A 326 1.01 14.27 -18.37
C LEU A 326 0.16 14.93 -19.47
N ASN A 327 0.76 15.78 -20.31
CA ASN A 327 0.11 16.45 -21.42
C ASN A 327 0.39 15.78 -22.78
N ILE A 328 1.06 14.61 -22.83
CA ILE A 328 1.30 13.89 -24.08
C ILE A 328 -0.03 13.42 -24.70
N ARG A 329 -0.19 13.72 -25.99
CA ARG A 329 -1.32 13.26 -26.82
C ARG A 329 -0.81 12.80 -28.18
N PRO A 330 -1.36 11.77 -28.83
CA PRO A 330 -2.19 10.73 -28.18
C PRO A 330 -1.40 9.98 -27.11
N LEU A 331 -2.08 9.32 -26.16
CA LEU A 331 -1.40 8.57 -25.09
C LEU A 331 -0.61 7.36 -25.60
N THR A 332 -1.00 6.81 -26.75
CA THR A 332 -0.27 5.73 -27.43
C THR A 332 1.19 6.09 -27.76
N ASP A 333 1.52 7.39 -27.84
CA ASP A 333 2.90 7.87 -28.07
C ASP A 333 3.72 8.05 -26.79
N LEU A 334 3.11 7.84 -25.61
CA LEU A 334 3.67 8.16 -24.32
C LEU A 334 5.10 7.61 -24.09
N PRO A 335 5.40 6.29 -24.27
CA PRO A 335 6.71 5.77 -23.99
C PRO A 335 7.79 6.49 -24.82
N LYS A 336 7.56 6.58 -26.12
CA LYS A 336 8.52 7.18 -27.06
C LYS A 336 8.76 8.67 -26.82
N LYS A 337 7.69 9.42 -26.47
CA LYS A 337 7.79 10.87 -26.22
C LYS A 337 8.36 11.17 -24.83
N ALA A 338 8.11 10.33 -23.83
CA ALA A 338 8.58 10.54 -22.46
C ALA A 338 9.98 9.97 -22.19
N LEU A 339 10.32 8.83 -22.78
CA LEU A 339 11.57 8.08 -22.53
C LEU A 339 12.54 8.07 -23.72
N GLY A 340 12.06 8.38 -24.94
CA GLY A 340 12.85 8.32 -26.15
C GLY A 340 12.96 6.93 -26.79
N TYR A 341 12.34 5.91 -26.18
CA TYR A 341 12.30 4.52 -26.66
C TYR A 341 10.94 3.89 -26.40
N ASP A 342 10.64 2.79 -27.12
CA ASP A 342 9.41 2.04 -26.92
C ASP A 342 9.51 1.14 -25.69
N VAL A 343 8.42 1.06 -24.91
CA VAL A 343 8.29 0.16 -23.77
C VAL A 343 7.12 -0.78 -24.04
N PRO A 344 7.36 -2.04 -24.42
CA PRO A 344 6.32 -2.94 -24.93
C PRO A 344 5.12 -3.07 -24.03
N PHE A 345 5.30 -3.21 -22.72
CA PHE A 345 4.18 -3.36 -21.80
C PHE A 345 3.35 -2.07 -21.65
N ILE A 346 3.98 -0.87 -21.64
CA ILE A 346 3.24 0.40 -21.58
C ILE A 346 2.45 0.60 -22.89
N THR A 347 3.08 0.32 -24.03
CA THR A 347 2.40 0.37 -25.34
C THR A 347 1.19 -0.56 -25.34
N ARG A 348 1.35 -1.78 -24.84
CA ARG A 348 0.25 -2.76 -24.74
C ARG A 348 -0.87 -2.28 -23.79
N TRP A 349 -0.51 -1.66 -22.67
CA TRP A 349 -1.48 -1.10 -21.73
C TRP A 349 -2.27 0.08 -22.30
N LEU A 350 -1.69 0.82 -23.23
CA LEU A 350 -2.32 1.98 -23.87
C LEU A 350 -3.10 1.63 -25.16
N GLU A 351 -3.08 0.38 -25.60
CA GLU A 351 -3.94 -0.05 -26.70
C GLU A 351 -5.42 0.21 -26.34
N PRO A 352 -6.20 0.84 -27.24
CA PRO A 352 -7.61 1.13 -26.97
C PRO A 352 -8.45 -0.16 -27.05
N SER A 353 -8.34 -0.99 -26.05
CA SER A 353 -9.03 -2.28 -25.97
C SER A 353 -9.86 -2.38 -24.69
N ASP A 354 -11.02 -3.00 -24.81
CA ASP A 354 -11.81 -3.46 -23.67
C ASP A 354 -11.09 -4.61 -22.95
N TYR A 355 -11.62 -5.01 -21.79
CA TYR A 355 -11.14 -6.20 -21.08
C TYR A 355 -11.27 -7.45 -21.97
N ASN A 356 -10.15 -8.16 -22.18
CA ASN A 356 -10.03 -9.29 -23.08
C ASN A 356 -9.08 -10.35 -22.48
N ASP A 357 -8.73 -11.37 -23.28
CA ASP A 357 -7.86 -12.47 -22.80
C ASP A 357 -6.49 -12.01 -22.33
N PHE A 358 -5.91 -10.94 -22.89
CA PHE A 358 -4.66 -10.37 -22.38
C PHE A 358 -4.81 -9.92 -20.92
N TRP A 359 -5.87 -9.17 -20.62
CA TRP A 359 -6.14 -8.68 -19.28
C TRP A 359 -6.56 -9.78 -18.30
N ARG A 360 -7.24 -10.83 -18.81
CA ARG A 360 -7.61 -11.99 -18.01
C ARG A 360 -6.40 -12.74 -17.49
N MET A 361 -5.29 -12.81 -18.27
CA MET A 361 -4.06 -13.47 -17.83
C MET A 361 -3.48 -12.82 -16.55
N SER A 362 -3.64 -11.49 -16.41
CA SER A 362 -3.20 -10.73 -15.23
C SER A 362 -4.28 -10.57 -14.15
N ASN A 363 -5.42 -11.25 -14.26
CA ASN A 363 -6.50 -11.19 -13.26
C ASN A 363 -6.48 -12.42 -12.35
N TRP A 364 -5.69 -12.34 -11.28
CA TRP A 364 -5.60 -13.43 -10.30
C TRP A 364 -6.93 -13.67 -9.57
N GLN A 365 -7.76 -12.65 -9.33
CA GLN A 365 -9.05 -12.79 -8.66
C GLN A 365 -10.00 -13.69 -9.46
N GLU A 366 -10.15 -13.43 -10.77
CA GLU A 366 -10.97 -14.26 -11.66
C GLU A 366 -10.42 -15.68 -11.77
N ARG A 367 -9.09 -15.85 -11.75
CA ARG A 367 -8.42 -17.15 -11.90
C ARG A 367 -8.34 -17.94 -10.60
N SER A 368 -8.47 -17.32 -9.43
CA SER A 368 -8.30 -17.94 -8.12
C SER A 368 -9.59 -18.58 -7.57
N ALA A 369 -10.66 -18.65 -8.34
CA ALA A 369 -11.94 -19.19 -7.91
C ALA A 369 -11.78 -20.57 -7.28
N GLY A 370 -12.04 -20.66 -5.95
CA GLY A 370 -11.94 -21.89 -5.16
C GLY A 370 -10.58 -22.17 -4.50
N ALA A 371 -9.55 -21.37 -4.75
CA ALA A 371 -8.29 -21.51 -4.03
C ALA A 371 -8.45 -21.00 -2.58
N GLN A 372 -8.10 -21.85 -1.61
CA GLN A 372 -8.14 -21.52 -0.18
C GLN A 372 -6.74 -21.67 0.42
N ILE A 373 -5.94 -20.63 0.34
CA ILE A 373 -4.61 -20.55 0.93
C ILE A 373 -4.66 -19.60 2.14
N PRO A 374 -4.20 -19.99 3.32
CA PRO A 374 -4.12 -19.10 4.48
C PRO A 374 -3.38 -17.80 4.14
N ALA A 375 -3.99 -16.65 4.40
CA ALA A 375 -3.44 -15.36 4.03
C ALA A 375 -3.45 -14.36 5.19
N LEU A 376 -2.27 -13.80 5.49
CA LEU A 376 -2.12 -12.56 6.25
C LEU A 376 -2.06 -11.42 5.25
N ILE A 377 -3.01 -10.50 5.34
CA ILE A 377 -3.16 -9.35 4.44
C ILE A 377 -2.90 -8.08 5.24
N GLN A 378 -1.94 -7.28 4.79
CA GLN A 378 -1.65 -5.98 5.38
C GLN A 378 -1.75 -4.88 4.33
N SER A 379 -2.45 -3.79 4.65
CA SER A 379 -2.57 -2.62 3.77
C SER A 379 -2.95 -1.38 4.59
N GLY A 380 -3.19 -0.27 3.91
CA GLY A 380 -3.58 0.99 4.53
C GLY A 380 -4.72 1.68 3.78
N TRP A 381 -5.29 2.70 4.44
CA TRP A 381 -6.36 3.51 3.85
C TRP A 381 -5.88 4.32 2.65
N PHE A 382 -4.59 4.66 2.63
CA PHE A 382 -3.93 5.45 1.59
C PHE A 382 -2.94 4.60 0.79
N ASP A 383 -3.25 3.32 0.58
CA ASP A 383 -2.46 2.42 -0.25
C ASP A 383 -2.82 2.59 -1.72
N ASP A 384 -1.83 2.84 -2.58
CA ASP A 384 -1.98 2.96 -4.03
C ASP A 384 -2.66 1.75 -4.65
N ASN A 385 -2.39 0.57 -4.11
CA ASN A 385 -3.01 -0.70 -4.46
C ASN A 385 -4.19 -1.07 -3.55
N GLY A 386 -4.84 -0.06 -2.96
CA GLY A 386 -5.97 -0.27 -2.06
C GLY A 386 -7.11 -1.06 -2.68
N MET A 387 -7.33 -0.95 -3.98
CA MET A 387 -8.35 -1.74 -4.69
C MET A 387 -7.92 -3.19 -4.86
N GLY A 388 -6.65 -3.48 -5.10
CA GLY A 388 -6.11 -4.85 -5.10
C GLY A 388 -6.24 -5.52 -3.75
N THR A 389 -5.95 -4.80 -2.68
CA THR A 389 -6.23 -5.29 -1.32
C THR A 389 -7.74 -5.55 -1.12
N THR A 390 -8.63 -4.71 -1.67
CA THR A 390 -10.08 -4.94 -1.59
C THR A 390 -10.47 -6.26 -2.28
N GLU A 391 -9.92 -6.55 -3.45
CA GLU A 391 -10.11 -7.84 -4.14
C GLU A 391 -9.61 -9.02 -3.30
N ALA A 392 -8.47 -8.88 -2.63
CA ALA A 392 -7.95 -9.90 -1.72
C ALA A 392 -8.86 -10.14 -0.50
N LEU A 393 -9.41 -9.07 0.08
CA LEU A 393 -10.38 -9.16 1.18
C LEU A 393 -11.67 -9.87 0.76
N GLU A 394 -12.18 -9.61 -0.45
CA GLU A 394 -13.33 -10.31 -1.01
C GLU A 394 -13.07 -11.81 -1.18
N LEU A 395 -11.88 -12.16 -1.68
CA LEU A 395 -11.51 -13.57 -1.86
C LEU A 395 -11.46 -14.34 -0.53
N VAL A 396 -10.91 -13.72 0.53
CA VAL A 396 -10.78 -14.39 1.85
C VAL A 396 -12.00 -14.24 2.74
N HIS A 397 -13.03 -13.52 2.29
CA HIS A 397 -14.21 -13.20 3.11
C HIS A 397 -14.83 -14.44 3.77
N ASP A 398 -14.98 -15.52 3.01
CA ASP A 398 -15.60 -16.77 3.46
C ASP A 398 -14.59 -17.84 3.94
N PHE A 399 -13.31 -17.48 4.08
CA PHE A 399 -12.32 -18.41 4.62
C PHE A 399 -12.60 -18.70 6.10
N PRO A 400 -12.36 -19.91 6.57
CA PRO A 400 -12.45 -20.23 8.00
C PRO A 400 -11.59 -19.30 8.85
N ARG A 401 -12.01 -19.06 10.09
CA ARG A 401 -11.17 -18.40 11.10
C ARG A 401 -9.83 -19.15 11.22
N GLY A 402 -8.74 -18.43 11.37
CA GLY A 402 -7.39 -18.99 11.35
C GLY A 402 -6.75 -19.13 9.96
N MET A 403 -7.56 -19.06 8.89
CA MET A 403 -7.04 -19.00 7.51
C MET A 403 -6.94 -17.58 6.96
N ARG A 404 -7.33 -16.58 7.73
CA ARG A 404 -7.20 -15.16 7.36
C ARG A 404 -6.77 -14.33 8.56
N LYS A 405 -5.88 -13.40 8.32
CA LYS A 405 -5.49 -12.33 9.23
C LYS A 405 -5.37 -11.05 8.41
N VAL A 406 -6.11 -10.02 8.78
CA VAL A 406 -6.21 -8.76 8.05
C VAL A 406 -5.78 -7.63 8.97
N ILE A 407 -4.87 -6.78 8.51
CA ILE A 407 -4.38 -5.62 9.27
C ILE A 407 -4.44 -4.39 8.36
N LEU A 408 -5.35 -3.46 8.68
CA LEU A 408 -5.60 -2.24 7.91
C LEU A 408 -5.28 -1.01 8.73
N GLY A 409 -4.17 -0.34 8.40
CA GLY A 409 -3.68 0.84 9.11
C GLY A 409 -3.96 2.16 8.40
N PRO A 410 -3.56 3.28 8.99
CA PRO A 410 -3.64 4.60 8.35
C PRO A 410 -2.44 4.85 7.43
N TRP A 411 -2.07 3.85 6.63
CA TRP A 411 -0.80 3.80 5.91
C TRP A 411 -0.96 4.05 4.42
N GLN A 412 0.13 4.54 3.80
CA GLN A 412 0.33 4.64 2.35
C GLN A 412 0.86 3.32 1.78
N HIS A 413 1.19 3.32 0.48
CA HIS A 413 1.84 2.18 -0.18
C HIS A 413 3.16 1.77 0.46
N SER A 414 3.91 2.71 1.02
CA SER A 414 5.10 2.40 1.82
C SER A 414 4.82 1.66 3.14
N GLY A 415 3.56 1.39 3.47
CA GLY A 415 3.13 0.60 4.62
C GLY A 415 3.32 1.35 5.95
N ASN A 416 3.60 0.60 6.99
CA ASN A 416 3.76 1.05 8.38
C ASN A 416 5.01 1.93 8.56
N SER A 417 4.95 3.20 8.15
CA SER A 417 6.14 4.03 7.98
C SER A 417 6.06 5.47 8.48
N LYS A 418 4.87 6.03 8.69
CA LYS A 418 4.71 7.45 9.06
C LYS A 418 3.58 7.64 10.08
N TYR A 419 3.77 8.55 11.04
CA TYR A 419 2.71 9.04 11.93
C TYR A 419 1.89 10.16 11.32
N ASP A 420 2.49 10.90 10.38
CA ASP A 420 1.92 12.10 9.78
C ASP A 420 2.13 12.07 8.27
N MET A 421 1.14 12.52 7.50
CA MET A 421 1.24 12.67 6.05
C MET A 421 0.62 14.00 5.62
N HIS A 422 1.35 14.81 4.85
CA HIS A 422 0.87 16.07 4.25
C HIS A 422 0.18 17.00 5.27
N GLY A 423 0.72 17.07 6.49
CA GLY A 423 0.15 17.89 7.57
C GLY A 423 -1.10 17.31 8.23
N VAL A 424 -1.43 16.05 7.94
CA VAL A 424 -2.48 15.29 8.63
C VAL A 424 -1.81 14.32 9.60
N SER A 425 -2.16 14.44 10.88
CA SER A 425 -1.68 13.51 11.93
C SER A 425 -2.65 12.34 12.10
N PHE A 426 -2.08 11.15 12.27
CA PHE A 426 -2.86 9.93 12.56
C PHE A 426 -2.74 9.47 14.01
N GLY A 427 -2.14 10.30 14.88
CA GLY A 427 -2.00 10.01 16.30
C GLY A 427 -0.81 9.10 16.64
N SER A 428 -0.65 8.87 17.94
CA SER A 428 0.48 8.10 18.51
C SER A 428 0.38 6.60 18.25
N GLN A 429 -0.82 6.08 17.98
CA GLN A 429 -1.08 4.66 17.74
C GLN A 429 -1.03 4.26 16.27
N ALA A 430 -0.70 5.20 15.36
CA ALA A 430 -0.72 4.96 13.91
C ALA A 430 0.26 3.89 13.45
N LEU A 431 1.39 3.73 14.12
CA LEU A 431 2.41 2.73 13.79
C LEU A 431 2.37 1.52 14.72
N ARG A 432 2.65 0.36 14.13
CA ARG A 432 2.75 -0.95 14.78
C ARG A 432 4.20 -1.42 14.79
N PHE A 433 4.64 -2.05 15.87
CA PHE A 433 6.00 -2.59 16.03
C PHE A 433 6.01 -4.11 16.19
N ASP A 434 4.86 -4.73 16.05
CA ASP A 434 4.63 -6.18 16.20
C ASP A 434 4.32 -6.88 14.87
N LEU A 435 4.35 -6.19 13.72
CA LEU A 435 3.89 -6.75 12.45
C LEU A 435 4.76 -7.93 11.99
N ASP A 436 6.08 -7.80 12.03
CA ASP A 436 6.96 -8.89 11.64
C ASP A 436 6.98 -10.04 12.66
N TRP A 437 6.74 -9.76 13.95
CA TRP A 437 6.47 -10.78 14.95
C TRP A 437 5.21 -11.59 14.60
N LEU A 438 4.14 -10.95 14.12
CA LEU A 438 2.95 -11.63 13.61
C LEU A 438 3.26 -12.46 12.35
N TYR A 439 4.11 -11.98 11.45
CA TYR A 439 4.53 -12.71 10.24
C TYR A 439 5.23 -14.01 10.59
N PHE A 440 6.16 -14.01 11.57
CA PHE A 440 6.82 -15.23 12.02
C PHE A 440 5.86 -16.20 12.67
N ARG A 441 4.96 -15.72 13.53
CA ARG A 441 3.91 -16.59 14.11
C ARG A 441 3.01 -17.19 13.07
N TRP A 442 2.65 -16.42 12.00
CA TRP A 442 1.84 -16.90 10.89
C TRP A 442 2.53 -18.03 10.15
N PHE A 443 3.79 -17.86 9.77
CA PHE A 443 4.55 -18.89 9.09
C PHE A 443 4.88 -20.10 9.98
N GLU A 444 5.16 -19.93 11.25
CA GLU A 444 5.35 -21.06 12.17
C GLU A 444 4.09 -21.90 12.29
N HIS A 445 2.93 -21.26 12.42
CA HIS A 445 1.65 -21.98 12.46
C HIS A 445 1.38 -22.74 11.16
N HIS A 446 1.45 -22.07 10.01
CA HIS A 446 1.04 -22.66 8.74
C HIS A 446 2.13 -23.48 8.03
N LEU A 447 3.41 -23.21 8.25
CA LEU A 447 4.52 -23.91 7.60
C LEU A 447 5.22 -24.92 8.49
N LYS A 448 5.31 -24.68 9.81
CA LYS A 448 5.93 -25.58 10.77
C LYS A 448 4.91 -26.31 11.67
N GLU A 449 3.62 -26.01 11.52
CA GLU A 449 2.52 -26.60 12.29
C GLU A 449 2.63 -26.34 13.81
N VAL A 450 3.24 -25.23 14.20
CA VAL A 450 3.35 -24.81 15.60
C VAL A 450 2.01 -24.27 16.08
N ASP A 451 1.48 -24.84 17.15
CA ASP A 451 0.32 -24.29 17.84
C ASP A 451 0.78 -23.09 18.70
N ASN A 452 0.65 -21.89 18.16
CA ASN A 452 1.05 -20.64 18.80
C ASN A 452 -0.13 -19.70 19.03
N GLY A 453 -1.36 -20.17 18.81
CA GLY A 453 -2.60 -19.44 19.07
C GLY A 453 -2.90 -18.27 18.12
N ILE A 454 -2.17 -18.09 17.02
CA ILE A 454 -2.43 -16.99 16.09
C ILE A 454 -3.78 -17.12 15.41
N ASP A 455 -4.24 -18.33 15.16
CA ASP A 455 -5.54 -18.69 14.60
C ASP A 455 -6.73 -18.32 15.52
N GLN A 456 -6.46 -18.11 16.82
CA GLN A 456 -7.45 -17.68 17.82
C GLN A 456 -7.51 -16.14 17.95
N THR A 457 -6.56 -15.41 17.40
CA THR A 457 -6.58 -13.94 17.43
C THR A 457 -7.68 -13.38 16.53
N ALA A 458 -8.06 -12.11 16.71
CA ALA A 458 -9.06 -11.46 15.87
C ALA A 458 -8.67 -11.56 14.39
N PRO A 459 -9.57 -12.01 13.50
CA PRO A 459 -9.26 -12.14 12.07
C PRO A 459 -8.97 -10.82 11.38
N VAL A 460 -9.59 -9.72 11.85
CA VAL A 460 -9.45 -8.38 11.28
C VAL A 460 -9.06 -7.41 12.38
N GLU A 461 -8.02 -6.65 12.14
CA GLU A 461 -7.59 -5.50 12.93
C GLU A 461 -7.54 -4.27 12.01
N TYR A 462 -8.16 -3.17 12.42
CA TYR A 462 -8.22 -1.96 11.59
C TYR A 462 -8.13 -0.69 12.44
N TYR A 463 -7.55 0.34 11.85
CA TYR A 463 -7.36 1.64 12.49
C TYR A 463 -8.47 2.60 12.12
N THR A 464 -9.13 3.22 13.10
CA THR A 464 -10.13 4.25 12.85
C THR A 464 -9.51 5.63 12.97
N LEU A 465 -9.41 6.33 11.84
CA LEU A 465 -8.99 7.72 11.75
C LEU A 465 -9.92 8.62 12.59
N GLY A 466 -9.42 9.71 13.10
CA GLY A 466 -10.19 10.63 13.94
C GLY A 466 -10.43 10.13 15.37
N GLN A 467 -10.63 8.82 15.59
CA GLN A 467 -10.60 8.23 16.94
C GLN A 467 -9.19 7.82 17.37
N GLU A 468 -8.31 7.62 16.40
CA GLU A 468 -6.91 7.25 16.61
C GLU A 468 -6.73 5.93 17.38
N VAL A 469 -7.59 4.94 17.10
CA VAL A 469 -7.62 3.65 17.79
C VAL A 469 -7.61 2.46 16.84
N TRP A 470 -6.98 1.39 17.25
CA TRP A 470 -7.09 0.07 16.64
C TRP A 470 -8.34 -0.65 17.15
N LYS A 471 -9.12 -1.21 16.23
CA LYS A 471 -10.31 -2.01 16.49
C LYS A 471 -10.16 -3.41 15.92
N THR A 472 -11.01 -4.32 16.35
CA THR A 472 -11.05 -5.71 15.87
C THR A 472 -12.43 -6.06 15.33
N ALA A 473 -12.49 -6.97 14.37
CA ALA A 473 -13.72 -7.52 13.84
C ALA A 473 -13.55 -9.00 13.41
N GLU A 474 -14.68 -9.69 13.30
CA GLU A 474 -14.68 -11.08 12.82
C GLU A 474 -14.56 -11.19 11.30
N ASN A 475 -14.87 -10.12 10.56
CA ASN A 475 -14.80 -10.11 9.10
C ASN A 475 -14.66 -8.69 8.54
N TRP A 476 -14.37 -8.60 7.25
CA TRP A 476 -14.43 -7.38 6.46
C TRP A 476 -15.34 -7.60 5.24
N PRO A 477 -16.33 -6.72 4.97
CA PRO A 477 -16.69 -5.54 5.76
C PRO A 477 -17.11 -5.90 7.19
N VAL A 478 -16.91 -4.97 8.12
CA VAL A 478 -17.23 -5.17 9.55
C VAL A 478 -18.72 -5.52 9.71
N PRO A 479 -19.07 -6.69 10.28
CA PRO A 479 -20.45 -7.20 10.27
C PRO A 479 -21.44 -6.32 11.04
N GLU A 480 -20.98 -5.65 12.10
CA GLU A 480 -21.81 -4.83 12.98
C GLU A 480 -22.21 -3.50 12.34
N THR A 481 -21.66 -3.15 11.19
CA THR A 481 -21.97 -1.90 10.51
C THR A 481 -23.33 -1.92 9.85
N ARG A 482 -24.03 -0.79 9.90
CA ARG A 482 -25.33 -0.60 9.24
C ARG A 482 -25.15 0.13 7.92
N VAL A 483 -25.69 -0.45 6.84
CA VAL A 483 -25.73 0.21 5.52
C VAL A 483 -26.72 1.38 5.57
N THR A 484 -26.29 2.53 5.09
CA THR A 484 -27.13 3.73 4.97
C THR A 484 -26.79 4.50 3.68
N HIS A 485 -27.60 5.49 3.33
CA HIS A 485 -27.45 6.27 2.14
C HIS A 485 -27.34 7.76 2.46
N LEU A 486 -26.40 8.42 1.81
CA LEU A 486 -26.27 9.87 1.75
C LEU A 486 -26.71 10.29 0.33
N TYR A 487 -27.88 10.94 0.22
CA TYR A 487 -28.42 11.39 -1.04
C TYR A 487 -27.86 12.75 -1.42
N LEU A 488 -27.56 12.93 -2.70
CA LEU A 488 -27.21 14.23 -3.27
C LEU A 488 -28.49 15.04 -3.44
N ASP A 489 -28.43 16.35 -3.15
CA ASP A 489 -29.53 17.31 -3.30
C ASP A 489 -28.98 18.71 -3.54
N SER A 490 -29.69 19.51 -4.33
CA SER A 490 -29.39 20.93 -4.58
C SER A 490 -30.60 21.65 -5.19
N ASP A 491 -30.50 22.98 -5.30
CA ASP A 491 -31.44 23.78 -6.09
C ASP A 491 -30.92 24.02 -7.54
N GLY A 492 -29.86 23.27 -7.97
CA GLY A 492 -29.27 23.31 -9.31
C GLY A 492 -27.96 24.09 -9.39
N HIS A 493 -27.32 24.37 -8.27
CA HIS A 493 -26.11 25.18 -8.16
C HIS A 493 -25.07 24.57 -7.22
N ALA A 494 -24.85 23.23 -7.30
CA ALA A 494 -23.86 22.52 -6.47
C ALA A 494 -22.41 22.75 -6.91
N ASN A 495 -22.17 23.56 -7.95
CA ASN A 495 -20.81 23.89 -8.36
C ASN A 495 -20.07 24.62 -7.25
N THR A 496 -18.82 24.20 -7.02
CA THR A 496 -17.93 24.67 -5.95
C THR A 496 -18.40 24.34 -4.53
N SER A 497 -17.46 24.48 -3.58
CA SER A 497 -17.79 24.32 -2.14
C SER A 497 -18.67 25.45 -1.58
N ALA A 498 -18.84 26.56 -2.32
CA ALA A 498 -19.71 27.66 -1.97
C ALA A 498 -21.11 27.55 -2.59
N GLY A 499 -21.37 26.51 -3.38
CA GLY A 499 -22.67 26.23 -3.98
C GLY A 499 -23.72 25.76 -2.99
N ASP A 500 -24.88 25.34 -3.51
CA ASP A 500 -26.03 24.93 -2.71
C ASP A 500 -26.16 23.41 -2.53
N GLY A 501 -25.14 22.63 -2.92
CA GLY A 501 -25.15 21.17 -2.84
C GLY A 501 -25.19 20.65 -1.40
N ARG A 502 -26.11 19.74 -1.15
CA ARG A 502 -26.39 19.15 0.17
C ARG A 502 -26.28 17.63 0.12
N LEU A 503 -25.78 17.03 1.22
CA LEU A 503 -25.93 15.60 1.51
C LEU A 503 -27.03 15.41 2.53
N THR A 504 -27.99 14.53 2.23
CA THR A 504 -29.15 14.26 3.11
C THR A 504 -29.30 12.77 3.36
N PHE A 505 -29.73 12.39 4.57
CA PHE A 505 -30.05 11.00 4.90
C PHE A 505 -31.44 10.59 4.36
N ALA A 506 -32.33 11.56 4.11
CA ALA A 506 -33.63 11.33 3.53
C ALA A 506 -33.55 11.53 2.01
N LYS A 507 -34.18 10.62 1.26
CA LYS A 507 -34.27 10.74 -0.20
C LYS A 507 -35.03 12.00 -0.60
N PRO A 508 -34.47 12.92 -1.41
CA PRO A 508 -35.19 14.08 -1.93
C PRO A 508 -36.33 13.64 -2.86
N GLU A 509 -37.52 14.26 -2.70
CA GLU A 509 -38.70 13.95 -3.53
C GLU A 509 -38.61 14.65 -4.90
N ARG A 510 -38.16 15.91 -4.89
CA ARG A 510 -38.05 16.74 -6.10
C ARG A 510 -36.86 16.28 -6.94
N GLU A 511 -37.11 15.97 -8.20
CA GLU A 511 -36.07 15.70 -9.18
C GLU A 511 -35.44 17.01 -9.65
N ASN A 512 -34.12 17.07 -9.65
CA ASN A 512 -33.32 18.17 -10.17
C ASN A 512 -31.96 17.64 -10.67
N CYS A 513 -31.12 18.52 -11.23
CA CYS A 513 -29.77 18.17 -11.65
C CYS A 513 -28.83 19.35 -11.52
N ASP A 514 -27.55 19.05 -11.31
CA ASP A 514 -26.45 19.99 -11.40
C ASP A 514 -25.64 19.73 -12.68
N GLY A 515 -25.15 20.79 -13.30
CA GLY A 515 -24.35 20.68 -14.52
C GLY A 515 -22.98 21.33 -14.38
N TYR A 516 -22.00 20.79 -15.09
CA TYR A 516 -20.67 21.37 -15.22
C TYR A 516 -20.06 21.08 -16.59
N ALA A 517 -19.15 21.95 -17.02
CA ALA A 517 -18.35 21.74 -18.22
C ALA A 517 -16.97 21.20 -17.85
N TYR A 518 -16.63 20.04 -18.35
CA TYR A 518 -15.31 19.44 -18.19
C TYR A 518 -14.45 19.70 -19.43
N ASP A 519 -13.36 20.43 -19.25
CA ASP A 519 -12.36 20.68 -20.28
C ASP A 519 -11.09 19.85 -19.99
N PRO A 520 -10.74 18.87 -20.84
CA PRO A 520 -9.54 18.06 -20.66
C PRO A 520 -8.22 18.85 -20.71
N GLU A 521 -8.22 20.06 -21.23
CA GLU A 521 -7.03 20.94 -21.24
C GLU A 521 -6.88 21.74 -19.92
N ASN A 522 -7.92 21.74 -19.07
CA ASN A 522 -7.90 22.38 -17.75
C ASN A 522 -8.51 21.46 -16.68
N PRO A 523 -7.96 20.26 -16.48
CA PRO A 523 -8.54 19.25 -15.61
C PRO A 523 -8.40 19.59 -14.12
N SER A 524 -9.36 19.17 -13.31
CA SER A 524 -9.24 19.08 -11.85
C SER A 524 -8.10 18.13 -11.48
N GLN A 525 -7.40 18.48 -10.42
CA GLN A 525 -6.20 17.75 -10.00
C GLN A 525 -6.51 16.73 -8.90
N HIS A 526 -5.75 15.68 -8.91
CA HIS A 526 -5.48 14.87 -7.73
C HIS A 526 -4.19 15.42 -7.10
N ILE A 527 -4.27 15.87 -5.85
CA ILE A 527 -3.17 16.57 -5.21
C ILE A 527 -2.18 15.55 -4.69
N ILE A 528 -1.13 15.30 -5.46
CA ILE A 528 0.00 14.44 -5.14
C ILE A 528 1.29 15.03 -5.69
N ASP A 529 2.41 14.68 -5.11
CA ASP A 529 3.74 14.87 -5.69
C ASP A 529 4.13 13.60 -6.45
N MET A 530 4.23 13.71 -7.78
CA MET A 530 4.60 12.58 -8.65
C MET A 530 5.99 11.98 -8.31
N SER A 531 6.89 12.78 -7.69
CA SER A 531 8.23 12.32 -7.30
C SER A 531 8.23 11.46 -6.04
N GLU A 532 7.21 11.56 -5.18
CA GLU A 532 7.08 10.72 -3.99
C GLU A 532 6.73 9.27 -4.30
N ASN A 533 6.17 9.01 -5.50
CA ASN A 533 5.65 7.71 -5.92
C ASN A 533 4.64 7.12 -4.90
N GLU A 534 3.79 7.99 -4.37
CA GLU A 534 2.66 7.67 -3.49
C GLU A 534 1.42 8.33 -4.08
N ILE A 535 0.49 7.54 -4.60
CA ILE A 535 -0.67 8.02 -5.37
C ILE A 535 -1.82 8.41 -4.44
N GLU A 536 -2.01 7.68 -3.36
CA GLU A 536 -3.07 7.91 -2.40
C GLU A 536 -2.51 8.59 -1.17
N VAL A 537 -2.96 9.81 -0.93
CA VAL A 537 -2.55 10.63 0.22
C VAL A 537 -3.75 11.38 0.81
N PRO A 538 -3.79 11.62 2.11
CA PRO A 538 -4.71 12.58 2.70
C PRO A 538 -4.19 13.97 2.38
N GLU A 539 -4.98 14.77 1.67
CA GLU A 539 -4.56 16.11 1.24
C GLU A 539 -5.69 17.09 1.38
N ASP A 540 -5.35 18.39 1.47
CA ASP A 540 -6.31 19.48 1.62
C ASP A 540 -6.86 19.93 0.26
N TYR A 541 -8.11 19.58 0.00
CA TYR A 541 -8.83 19.93 -1.23
C TYR A 541 -9.61 21.24 -1.16
N THR A 542 -9.52 22.01 -0.08
CA THR A 542 -10.29 23.25 0.11
C THR A 542 -10.18 24.21 -1.09
N ARG A 543 -9.00 24.32 -1.70
CA ARG A 543 -8.78 25.18 -2.89
C ARG A 543 -9.32 24.54 -4.17
N GLU A 544 -9.12 23.26 -4.35
CA GLU A 544 -9.57 22.53 -5.55
C GLU A 544 -11.10 22.52 -5.62
N GLU A 545 -11.77 22.45 -4.50
CA GLU A 545 -13.24 22.51 -4.37
C GLU A 545 -13.88 23.86 -4.72
N LEU A 546 -13.07 24.88 -5.05
CA LEU A 546 -13.56 26.17 -5.59
C LEU A 546 -13.71 26.17 -7.12
N ARG A 547 -13.35 25.10 -7.80
CA ARG A 547 -13.46 24.98 -9.27
C ARG A 547 -14.92 24.87 -9.71
N GLN A 548 -15.23 25.43 -10.89
CA GLN A 548 -16.60 25.39 -11.46
C GLN A 548 -16.94 24.05 -12.15
N ASP A 549 -15.94 23.25 -12.48
CA ASP A 549 -16.06 21.91 -13.07
C ASP A 549 -16.11 20.81 -12.03
N LEU A 550 -16.47 21.15 -10.80
CA LEU A 550 -16.56 20.25 -9.67
C LEU A 550 -17.85 20.54 -8.89
N LEU A 551 -18.65 19.49 -8.67
CA LEU A 551 -19.87 19.57 -7.85
C LEU A 551 -19.55 19.17 -6.42
N CYS A 552 -20.01 19.95 -5.45
CA CYS A 552 -19.78 19.72 -4.02
C CYS A 552 -21.11 19.52 -3.30
N TYR A 553 -21.28 18.38 -2.66
CA TYR A 553 -22.43 18.09 -1.81
C TYR A 553 -21.96 17.90 -0.37
N THR A 554 -22.44 18.74 0.53
CA THR A 554 -21.95 18.83 1.90
C THR A 554 -23.07 18.54 2.91
N SER A 555 -22.81 17.70 3.90
CA SER A 555 -23.75 17.41 4.97
C SER A 555 -23.97 18.65 5.87
N PRO A 556 -25.08 18.72 6.62
CA PRO A 556 -25.15 19.60 7.78
C PRO A 556 -23.99 19.33 8.74
N VAL A 557 -23.70 20.31 9.61
CA VAL A 557 -22.76 20.11 10.73
C VAL A 557 -23.20 18.91 11.55
N LEU A 558 -22.29 17.97 11.78
CA LEU A 558 -22.57 16.80 12.60
C LEU A 558 -22.79 17.19 14.08
N LYS A 559 -23.86 16.68 14.65
CA LYS A 559 -24.21 16.95 16.06
C LYS A 559 -23.55 16.00 17.03
N GLU A 560 -23.06 14.89 16.53
CA GLU A 560 -22.36 13.82 17.23
C GLU A 560 -21.32 13.21 16.31
N ASP A 561 -20.37 12.47 16.85
CA ASP A 561 -19.38 11.73 16.08
C ASP A 561 -20.07 10.68 15.21
N LEU A 562 -19.63 10.51 13.97
CA LEU A 562 -20.14 9.52 13.03
C LEU A 562 -18.98 8.70 12.45
N VAL A 563 -18.97 7.40 12.70
CA VAL A 563 -17.93 6.50 12.22
C VAL A 563 -18.42 5.77 10.97
N LEU A 564 -17.70 5.97 9.86
CA LEU A 564 -17.87 5.21 8.61
C LEU A 564 -16.74 4.20 8.45
N THR A 565 -17.10 2.92 8.24
CA THR A 565 -16.11 1.83 8.11
C THR A 565 -16.48 0.88 6.97
N GLY A 566 -15.64 0.83 5.95
CA GLY A 566 -15.81 0.02 4.74
C GLY A 566 -15.47 0.78 3.48
N ASP A 567 -15.67 0.15 2.34
CA ASP A 567 -15.75 0.84 1.05
C ASP A 567 -17.12 1.46 0.87
N MET A 568 -17.20 2.48 0.04
CA MET A 568 -18.44 3.18 -0.28
C MET A 568 -18.76 2.99 -1.76
N THR A 569 -20.03 3.10 -2.11
CA THR A 569 -20.48 3.04 -3.51
C THR A 569 -21.32 4.26 -3.85
N ALA A 570 -20.85 5.05 -4.81
CA ALA A 570 -21.65 6.12 -5.38
C ALA A 570 -22.50 5.56 -6.53
N GLU A 571 -23.80 5.73 -6.43
CA GLU A 571 -24.73 5.52 -7.54
C GLU A 571 -25.09 6.90 -8.08
N LEU A 572 -24.53 7.22 -9.25
CA LEU A 572 -24.72 8.52 -9.90
C LEU A 572 -25.60 8.35 -11.15
N TYR A 573 -26.71 9.05 -11.21
CA TYR A 573 -27.49 9.23 -12.43
C TYR A 573 -26.94 10.41 -13.20
N ILE A 574 -26.44 10.17 -14.41
CA ILE A 574 -25.72 11.18 -15.18
C ILE A 574 -26.23 11.25 -16.63
N SER A 575 -25.99 12.40 -17.27
CA SER A 575 -26.01 12.52 -18.73
C SER A 575 -24.84 13.37 -19.21
N SER A 576 -24.46 13.23 -20.47
CA SER A 576 -23.40 14.01 -21.12
C SER A 576 -23.75 14.26 -22.57
N ASP A 577 -23.20 15.32 -23.16
CA ASP A 577 -23.20 15.53 -24.63
C ASP A 577 -22.00 14.86 -25.32
N ALA A 578 -21.02 14.38 -24.53
CA ALA A 578 -19.89 13.62 -25.05
C ALA A 578 -20.17 12.11 -25.09
N PRO A 579 -19.58 11.37 -26.06
CA PRO A 579 -19.77 9.92 -26.16
C PRO A 579 -19.14 9.13 -25.04
N ASP A 580 -18.16 9.72 -24.37
CA ASP A 580 -17.49 9.16 -23.18
C ASP A 580 -16.89 10.28 -22.34
N THR A 581 -16.83 10.07 -21.04
CA THR A 581 -16.19 10.94 -20.06
C THR A 581 -15.99 10.17 -18.78
N ASP A 582 -15.09 10.61 -17.92
CA ASP A 582 -14.87 9.98 -16.62
C ASP A 582 -15.69 10.64 -15.52
N PHE A 583 -16.00 9.87 -14.47
CA PHE A 583 -16.58 10.40 -13.25
C PHE A 583 -15.71 9.98 -12.06
N VAL A 584 -15.27 10.97 -11.32
CA VAL A 584 -14.46 10.82 -10.11
C VAL A 584 -15.28 11.30 -8.93
N VAL A 585 -15.39 10.46 -7.92
CA VAL A 585 -16.07 10.76 -6.65
C VAL A 585 -15.02 10.81 -5.56
N ARG A 586 -14.97 11.88 -4.79
CA ARG A 586 -14.12 12.00 -3.58
C ARG A 586 -14.97 12.19 -2.36
N VAL A 587 -14.51 11.63 -1.25
CA VAL A 587 -15.09 11.83 0.08
C VAL A 587 -14.07 12.54 0.93
N THR A 588 -14.47 13.67 1.50
CA THR A 588 -13.61 14.48 2.36
C THR A 588 -14.26 14.70 3.73
N ASP A 589 -13.41 14.88 4.73
CA ASP A 589 -13.78 15.34 6.07
C ASP A 589 -13.52 16.85 6.12
N VAL A 590 -14.60 17.61 6.31
CA VAL A 590 -14.51 19.07 6.41
C VAL A 590 -14.57 19.47 7.89
N ASP A 591 -13.47 19.97 8.41
CA ASP A 591 -13.35 20.38 9.81
C ASP A 591 -14.13 21.67 10.14
N GLU A 592 -14.11 22.06 11.42
CA GLU A 592 -14.78 23.27 11.92
C GLU A 592 -14.23 24.57 11.30
N ASN A 593 -13.00 24.55 10.78
CA ASN A 593 -12.37 25.69 10.13
C ASN A 593 -12.61 25.71 8.60
N GLY A 594 -13.29 24.69 8.07
CA GLY A 594 -13.58 24.53 6.66
C GLY A 594 -12.45 23.89 5.84
N ARG A 595 -11.44 23.33 6.49
CA ARG A 595 -10.39 22.53 5.83
C ARG A 595 -10.98 21.21 5.40
N SER A 596 -10.79 20.82 4.14
CA SER A 596 -11.41 19.65 3.51
C SER A 596 -10.36 18.59 3.19
N ILE A 597 -10.25 17.58 4.04
CA ILE A 597 -9.24 16.51 3.90
C ILE A 597 -9.81 15.33 3.14
N LYS A 598 -9.16 14.97 2.03
CA LYS A 598 -9.51 13.76 1.25
C LYS A 598 -9.26 12.50 2.07
N LEU A 599 -10.23 11.60 2.08
CA LEU A 599 -10.17 10.32 2.77
C LEU A 599 -10.24 9.13 1.81
N ALA A 600 -11.12 9.19 0.81
CA ALA A 600 -11.32 8.13 -0.16
C ALA A 600 -11.77 8.70 -1.49
N ASP A 601 -11.51 7.95 -2.56
CA ASP A 601 -12.06 8.26 -3.88
C ASP A 601 -12.35 7.00 -4.69
N GLY A 602 -13.10 7.20 -5.77
CA GLY A 602 -13.40 6.18 -6.77
C GLY A 602 -13.63 6.83 -8.12
N LEU A 603 -13.43 6.07 -9.17
CA LEU A 603 -13.62 6.57 -10.54
C LEU A 603 -14.14 5.48 -11.46
N LEU A 604 -14.82 5.94 -12.54
CA LEU A 604 -15.30 5.08 -13.62
C LEU A 604 -15.43 5.88 -14.91
N SER A 605 -14.89 5.35 -16.00
CA SER A 605 -15.22 5.83 -17.34
C SER A 605 -16.64 5.43 -17.71
N ALA A 606 -17.45 6.37 -18.14
CA ALA A 606 -18.88 6.16 -18.41
C ALA A 606 -19.15 5.05 -19.44
N ARG A 607 -18.22 4.81 -20.37
CA ARG A 607 -18.29 3.71 -21.35
C ARG A 607 -18.28 2.33 -20.69
N TYR A 608 -17.79 2.20 -19.46
CA TYR A 608 -17.70 0.93 -18.73
C TYR A 608 -18.75 0.78 -17.62
N ARG A 609 -19.83 1.56 -17.65
CA ARG A 609 -20.91 1.51 -16.65
C ARG A 609 -21.57 0.14 -16.47
N ASN A 610 -21.52 -0.71 -17.50
CA ASN A 610 -22.07 -2.06 -17.49
C ASN A 610 -20.99 -3.17 -17.42
N GLY A 611 -19.75 -2.81 -17.07
CA GLY A 611 -18.61 -3.72 -16.97
C GLY A 611 -17.55 -3.47 -18.03
N PHE A 612 -16.40 -4.08 -17.87
CA PHE A 612 -15.20 -3.77 -18.66
C PHE A 612 -15.06 -4.58 -19.94
N ALA A 613 -15.85 -5.64 -20.12
CA ALA A 613 -15.74 -6.54 -21.27
C ALA A 613 -16.19 -5.92 -22.60
N ARG A 614 -16.98 -4.84 -22.54
CA ARG A 614 -17.49 -4.12 -23.70
C ARG A 614 -17.74 -2.66 -23.36
N SER A 615 -17.13 -1.76 -24.12
CA SER A 615 -17.43 -0.33 -24.03
C SER A 615 -18.80 0.00 -24.62
N GLU A 616 -19.57 0.83 -23.91
CA GLU A 616 -20.88 1.32 -24.33
C GLU A 616 -20.89 2.85 -24.24
N PHE A 617 -20.83 3.50 -25.43
CA PHE A 617 -20.81 4.96 -25.49
C PHE A 617 -22.13 5.58 -25.06
N LEU A 618 -22.04 6.76 -24.42
CA LEU A 618 -23.21 7.55 -24.07
C LEU A 618 -23.93 8.08 -25.33
N GLN A 619 -25.24 8.22 -25.21
CA GLN A 619 -26.06 8.97 -26.16
C GLN A 619 -26.34 10.35 -25.55
N GLU A 620 -26.26 11.40 -26.36
CA GLU A 620 -26.48 12.77 -25.90
C GLU A 620 -27.83 12.89 -25.15
N GLY A 621 -27.77 13.37 -23.91
CA GLY A 621 -28.94 13.59 -23.06
C GLY A 621 -29.58 12.34 -22.45
N GLU A 622 -29.10 11.14 -22.77
CA GLU A 622 -29.55 9.90 -22.11
C GLU A 622 -29.13 9.88 -20.66
N ILE A 623 -30.07 9.62 -19.75
CA ILE A 623 -29.76 9.45 -18.33
C ILE A 623 -29.37 7.99 -18.07
N VAL A 624 -28.17 7.77 -17.59
CA VAL A 624 -27.64 6.45 -17.22
C VAL A 624 -27.17 6.44 -15.76
N CYS A 625 -27.11 5.25 -15.17
CA CYS A 625 -26.61 5.07 -13.79
C CYS A 625 -25.17 4.55 -13.82
N LEU A 626 -24.28 5.22 -13.11
CA LEU A 626 -22.93 4.76 -12.82
C LEU A 626 -22.86 4.24 -11.38
N LYS A 627 -22.18 3.11 -11.19
CA LYS A 627 -21.84 2.59 -9.86
C LYS A 627 -20.34 2.68 -9.68
N ILE A 628 -19.92 3.62 -8.85
CA ILE A 628 -18.51 3.93 -8.61
C ILE A 628 -18.16 3.48 -7.20
N ARG A 629 -17.28 2.49 -7.08
CA ARG A 629 -16.74 2.03 -5.81
C ARG A 629 -15.55 2.89 -5.42
N THR A 630 -15.51 3.33 -4.16
CA THR A 630 -14.36 4.07 -3.61
C THR A 630 -13.33 3.12 -3.01
N THR A 631 -12.16 3.65 -2.68
CA THR A 631 -11.25 3.01 -1.74
C THR A 631 -11.93 2.84 -0.37
N LYS A 632 -11.49 1.84 0.40
CA LYS A 632 -11.99 1.54 1.75
C LYS A 632 -11.35 2.46 2.78
N LEU A 633 -12.06 2.68 3.89
CA LEU A 633 -11.55 3.44 5.04
C LEU A 633 -12.24 3.03 6.35
N SER A 634 -11.68 3.48 7.47
CA SER A 634 -12.42 3.66 8.72
C SER A 634 -12.09 5.05 9.26
N ASN A 635 -13.10 5.91 9.35
CA ASN A 635 -12.96 7.30 9.81
C ASN A 635 -14.10 7.72 10.72
N CYS A 636 -13.75 8.40 11.78
CA CYS A 636 -14.68 9.12 12.64
C CYS A 636 -14.77 10.58 12.20
N PHE A 637 -15.86 10.92 11.53
CA PHE A 637 -16.23 12.32 11.31
C PHE A 637 -16.67 12.91 12.65
N ARG A 638 -15.90 13.83 13.19
CA ARG A 638 -16.12 14.39 14.51
C ARG A 638 -17.35 15.29 14.56
N LYS A 639 -17.96 15.39 15.74
CA LYS A 639 -18.93 16.44 16.02
C LYS A 639 -18.35 17.81 15.65
N GLY A 640 -19.14 18.62 14.94
CA GLY A 640 -18.67 19.91 14.40
C GLY A 640 -18.18 19.83 12.97
N HIS A 641 -17.72 18.66 12.50
CA HIS A 641 -17.29 18.43 11.12
C HIS A 641 -18.48 18.24 10.17
N ARG A 642 -18.17 18.09 8.89
CA ARG A 642 -19.11 17.76 7.82
C ARG A 642 -18.53 16.70 6.91
N ILE A 643 -19.38 15.85 6.36
CA ILE A 643 -19.04 14.96 5.26
C ILE A 643 -19.25 15.73 3.97
N ARG A 644 -18.30 15.69 3.07
CA ARG A 644 -18.45 16.23 1.70
C ARG A 644 -18.17 15.15 0.68
N VAL A 645 -19.01 15.12 -0.35
CA VAL A 645 -18.83 14.33 -1.56
C VAL A 645 -18.66 15.29 -2.73
N THR A 646 -17.58 15.11 -3.48
CA THR A 646 -17.36 15.88 -4.70
C THR A 646 -17.47 14.96 -5.91
N VAL A 647 -18.00 15.50 -7.03
CA VAL A 647 -18.10 14.82 -8.31
C VAL A 647 -17.46 15.69 -9.37
N THR A 648 -16.51 15.13 -10.12
CA THR A 648 -15.83 15.79 -11.26
C THR A 648 -15.52 14.76 -12.34
N SER A 649 -14.93 15.17 -13.47
CA SER A 649 -14.58 14.29 -14.58
C SER A 649 -13.07 14.12 -14.77
N SER A 650 -12.27 14.53 -13.81
CA SER A 650 -10.81 14.42 -13.88
C SER A 650 -10.14 14.31 -12.53
N ALA A 651 -8.96 13.74 -12.53
CA ALA A 651 -8.04 13.64 -11.40
C ALA A 651 -6.61 13.63 -11.95
N LYS A 652 -6.20 14.74 -12.58
CA LYS A 652 -4.84 14.88 -13.14
C LYS A 652 -3.79 14.58 -12.08
N ASN A 653 -2.71 13.95 -12.44
CA ASN A 653 -1.68 13.29 -11.66
C ASN A 653 -2.04 11.84 -11.24
N PHE A 654 -3.31 11.51 -11.03
CA PHE A 654 -3.75 10.16 -10.70
C PHE A 654 -4.16 9.38 -11.96
N ILE A 655 -5.02 9.97 -12.80
CA ILE A 655 -5.42 9.44 -14.11
C ILE A 655 -5.14 10.46 -15.21
N PHE A 656 -4.91 9.98 -16.43
CA PHE A 656 -4.87 10.87 -17.58
C PHE A 656 -6.27 11.44 -17.85
N PRO A 657 -6.38 12.75 -18.12
CA PRO A 657 -7.65 13.38 -18.49
C PRO A 657 -8.28 12.69 -19.71
N ASN A 658 -9.52 12.23 -19.56
CA ASN A 658 -10.27 11.63 -20.68
C ASN A 658 -10.44 12.66 -21.80
N SER A 659 -10.16 12.26 -23.03
CA SER A 659 -10.30 13.13 -24.21
C SER A 659 -11.76 13.47 -24.56
N ASN A 660 -12.73 12.81 -23.92
CA ASN A 660 -14.17 12.87 -24.19
C ASN A 660 -14.54 12.43 -25.61
N THR A 661 -13.69 11.60 -26.24
CA THR A 661 -13.88 11.10 -27.60
C THR A 661 -14.03 9.58 -27.64
N ARG A 662 -14.56 9.04 -28.75
CA ARG A 662 -14.68 7.58 -28.94
C ARG A 662 -13.30 6.91 -29.05
N GLU A 663 -12.31 7.63 -29.57
CA GLU A 663 -10.94 7.15 -29.79
C GLU A 663 -10.16 6.93 -28.48
N GLY A 664 -10.58 7.57 -27.38
CA GLY A 664 -9.98 7.40 -26.05
C GLY A 664 -8.46 7.70 -26.05
N PHE A 665 -7.63 6.73 -25.68
CA PHE A 665 -6.16 6.89 -25.57
C PHE A 665 -5.48 7.18 -26.91
N ALA A 666 -6.09 6.80 -28.04
CA ALA A 666 -5.55 7.08 -29.37
C ALA A 666 -5.93 8.49 -29.88
N SER A 667 -6.72 9.25 -29.13
CA SER A 667 -7.13 10.59 -29.55
C SER A 667 -6.01 11.60 -29.44
N ALA A 668 -5.73 12.30 -30.52
CA ALA A 668 -4.84 13.46 -30.53
C ALA A 668 -5.56 14.78 -30.17
N ARG A 669 -6.90 14.74 -30.13
CA ARG A 669 -7.77 15.91 -29.83
C ARG A 669 -8.55 15.67 -28.56
N THR A 670 -8.98 16.75 -27.93
CA THR A 670 -9.89 16.78 -26.79
C THR A 670 -11.19 17.48 -27.17
N VAL A 671 -12.26 17.19 -26.42
CA VAL A 671 -13.56 17.83 -26.57
C VAL A 671 -14.07 18.20 -25.18
N VAL A 672 -14.61 19.39 -25.02
CA VAL A 672 -15.29 19.79 -23.78
C VAL A 672 -16.58 18.98 -23.65
N ALA A 673 -16.80 18.38 -22.45
CA ALA A 673 -18.03 17.64 -22.15
C ALA A 673 -18.91 18.45 -21.19
N HIS A 674 -20.21 18.55 -21.50
CA HIS A 674 -21.20 19.11 -20.58
C HIS A 674 -21.92 18.00 -19.85
N ASN A 675 -21.54 17.79 -18.60
CA ASN A 675 -22.01 16.71 -17.78
C ASN A 675 -23.10 17.19 -16.82
N ARG A 676 -24.06 16.32 -16.53
CA ARG A 676 -25.10 16.55 -15.53
C ARG A 676 -25.15 15.40 -14.55
N VAL A 677 -25.38 15.72 -13.29
CA VAL A 677 -25.64 14.74 -12.21
C VAL A 677 -27.05 15.01 -11.70
N TYR A 678 -27.92 14.00 -11.76
CA TYR A 678 -29.33 14.07 -11.34
C TYR A 678 -29.47 13.62 -9.92
N HIS A 679 -30.43 14.21 -9.20
CA HIS A 679 -30.75 13.86 -7.84
C HIS A 679 -32.24 14.01 -7.54
N GLY A 680 -32.72 13.30 -6.52
CA GLY A 680 -34.13 13.25 -6.15
C GLY A 680 -35.03 12.44 -7.10
N GLY A 681 -36.27 12.31 -6.79
CA GLY A 681 -37.27 11.62 -7.61
C GLY A 681 -36.88 10.20 -8.03
N LEU A 682 -36.89 9.92 -9.33
CA LEU A 682 -36.49 8.62 -9.91
C LEU A 682 -34.98 8.47 -10.03
N HIS A 683 -34.24 9.58 -10.14
CA HIS A 683 -32.80 9.60 -10.40
C HIS A 683 -32.02 10.09 -9.16
N ALA A 684 -32.32 9.50 -8.01
CA ALA A 684 -31.77 9.91 -6.72
C ALA A 684 -30.31 9.41 -6.56
N SER A 685 -29.36 10.17 -7.08
CA SER A 685 -27.92 9.92 -6.87
C SER A 685 -27.59 9.92 -5.37
N ARG A 686 -26.70 8.98 -4.96
CA ARG A 686 -26.39 8.75 -3.56
C ARG A 686 -25.01 8.11 -3.36
N LEU A 687 -24.47 8.29 -2.19
CA LEU A 687 -23.35 7.50 -1.66
C LEU A 687 -23.90 6.49 -0.65
N THR A 688 -23.68 5.22 -0.90
CA THR A 688 -23.97 4.12 0.05
C THR A 688 -22.77 3.94 0.96
N VAL A 689 -22.97 3.99 2.26
CA VAL A 689 -21.93 3.93 3.30
C VAL A 689 -22.31 2.90 4.38
N ARG A 690 -21.31 2.49 5.16
CA ARG A 690 -21.48 1.64 6.33
C ARG A 690 -21.15 2.43 7.59
N VAL A 691 -22.11 2.52 8.49
CA VAL A 691 -22.01 3.27 9.77
C VAL A 691 -21.78 2.27 10.90
N GLU A 692 -20.77 2.51 11.73
CA GLU A 692 -20.60 1.78 12.99
C GLU A 692 -21.69 2.15 14.00
N PRO A 693 -22.02 1.25 14.96
CA PRO A 693 -23.01 1.49 16.00
C PRO A 693 -22.73 2.72 16.87
#